data_5325a7451e659d93f8b9fd92e1b8a7dd
#
_entry.id   5325a7451e659d93f8b9fd92e1b8a7dd
#
_cell.length_a   1.000
_cell.length_b   1.000
_cell.length_c   1.000
_cell.angle_alpha   90.00
_cell.angle_beta   90.00
_cell.angle_gamma   90.00
#
_symmetry.space_group_name_H-M   'P 1'
#
loop_
_entity.id
_entity.type
_entity.pdbx_description
1 polymer ?
#
loop_
_entity_poly.entity_id
_entity_poly.type
_entity_poly.pdbx_seq_one_letter_code
_entity_poly.pdbx_strand_id
1 'polypeptide(L)'
;MNIDEDSGTTVLRHDSKYEPNRSIQTMLFGRPLATADAPEQTIGKAIGLAVFSSDALSSVAYAPQEMLMILAAAGSTAFGISVPLAFAICGLLVILTLSYEQTIHAYPGGGGAYIVSRDNLGELPAQIAAAALLTDYILTVAVSVSSGVAQIVSAFPAFFNLKVEIGVAMVLLIMMINLRGVKESGYAFAVPTYFFLISMFITIGYGLIRYATGTLGQVIDAPRDFLDSMTVLQPVTLFLILKAFASGTTALTGVEAISNGITAFKEPRSSNAGKTLILMATILGSMMLGITFLSNHIGALPSEEETLISQLARTAFDSRGILYLVVIAATTIILVMAANTAFADFPRLSALVGSDGFLPRQLAFRGSRLVFSRGIVALSAIASLLIIIFQASVTKLIPLYAIGVFLSFTLSQAGMAHRWWKTGKLKTGEEIVERGSTLRPDKNWLFKMIVNGFGSICTAVVMTVFAITKFTDGAYVVIILLPVLVYCFYAIHRHYRNLAKHLSMETFVSAGRISRHRVILPIGGVHRGTLAALRYAKTLSDDITAVHVSIDEEETRKIQQKWETWGDGTRLVILESPYRLFLEPLLKYIDEIDETRQANDIITIVVPEFVPRHLMANALHTQTAVELRMAFRFRKDIVITSVPYQVD
;
A
#
# COMPACT_ATOMS: atom_id res chain seq x y z
N MET A 1 0.31 -29.17 32.17
CA MET A 1 0.36 -29.96 30.94
C MET A 1 -0.82 -30.92 31.02
N ASN A 2 -1.99 -30.54 30.52
CA ASN A 2 -3.13 -31.44 30.42
C ASN A 2 -2.95 -32.21 29.12
N ILE A 3 -2.55 -33.45 29.23
CA ILE A 3 -2.50 -34.39 28.11
C ILE A 3 -3.87 -35.06 28.10
N ASP A 4 -4.69 -34.75 27.09
CA ASP A 4 -5.89 -35.56 26.79
C ASP A 4 -5.40 -36.85 26.18
N GLU A 5 -5.32 -37.90 27.00
CA GLU A 5 -4.84 -39.26 26.63
C GLU A 5 -5.80 -40.03 25.71
N ASP A 6 -6.95 -39.47 25.33
CA ASP A 6 -8.02 -40.27 24.66
C ASP A 6 -8.22 -39.95 23.17
N SER A 7 -7.37 -39.16 22.54
CA SER A 7 -7.41 -38.99 21.09
C SER A 7 -6.16 -39.57 20.46
N GLY A 8 -6.19 -40.68 19.79
CA GLY A 8 -5.03 -41.30 19.09
C GLY A 8 -4.28 -40.40 18.07
N THR A 9 -4.15 -39.12 18.37
CA THR A 9 -3.45 -38.08 17.60
C THR A 9 -2.13 -37.73 18.27
N THR A 10 -1.05 -37.78 17.50
CA THR A 10 0.30 -37.31 17.90
C THR A 10 0.41 -35.78 18.00
N VAL A 11 -0.70 -35.06 17.88
CA VAL A 11 -0.73 -33.58 17.90
C VAL A 11 -0.98 -33.09 19.33
N LEU A 12 0.07 -32.56 19.95
CA LEU A 12 -0.02 -31.91 21.27
C LEU A 12 -0.28 -30.41 21.09
N ARG A 13 -1.36 -29.91 21.73
CA ARG A 13 -1.61 -28.46 21.83
C ARG A 13 -1.03 -27.95 23.15
N HIS A 14 -0.21 -26.93 23.04
CA HIS A 14 0.35 -26.23 24.21
C HIS A 14 -0.10 -24.77 24.20
N ASP A 15 -0.85 -24.37 25.21
CA ASP A 15 -1.26 -22.97 25.37
C ASP A 15 -0.05 -22.16 25.85
N SER A 16 0.36 -21.23 25.00
CA SER A 16 1.44 -20.30 25.34
C SER A 16 0.93 -19.25 26.30
N LYS A 17 1.48 -19.20 27.51
CA LYS A 17 1.27 -18.12 28.50
C LYS A 17 2.18 -16.91 28.24
N TYR A 18 2.62 -16.72 26.99
CA TYR A 18 3.51 -15.62 26.64
C TYR A 18 2.77 -14.29 26.68
N GLU A 19 3.19 -13.40 27.58
CA GLU A 19 2.78 -12.00 27.60
C GLU A 19 3.90 -11.14 27.02
N PRO A 20 3.60 -10.26 26.04
CA PRO A 20 4.60 -9.41 25.42
C PRO A 20 5.20 -8.42 26.42
N ASN A 21 6.52 -8.40 26.54
CA ASN A 21 7.26 -7.49 27.40
C ASN A 21 7.09 -6.03 26.97
N ARG A 22 7.18 -5.10 27.93
CA ARG A 22 7.25 -3.66 27.66
C ARG A 22 8.61 -3.36 26.98
N SER A 23 8.56 -2.86 25.75
CA SER A 23 9.72 -2.45 24.97
C SER A 23 9.49 -1.06 24.37
N ILE A 24 10.51 -0.42 23.83
CA ILE A 24 10.36 0.85 23.08
C ILE A 24 9.37 0.68 21.94
N GLN A 25 9.34 -0.50 21.29
CA GLN A 25 8.38 -0.81 20.25
C GLN A 25 6.93 -0.83 20.77
N THR A 26 6.68 -1.41 21.96
CA THR A 26 5.34 -1.42 22.56
C THR A 26 4.92 -0.04 23.06
N MET A 27 5.87 0.83 23.40
CA MET A 27 5.59 2.22 23.74
C MET A 27 5.23 3.06 22.51
N LEU A 28 5.94 2.86 21.38
CA LEU A 28 5.69 3.60 20.14
C LEU A 28 4.44 3.09 19.39
N PHE A 29 4.26 1.78 19.28
CA PHE A 29 3.21 1.16 18.46
C PHE A 29 2.06 0.54 19.25
N GLY A 30 2.11 0.56 20.58
CA GLY A 30 1.11 -0.04 21.46
C GLY A 30 1.35 -1.54 21.69
N ARG A 31 0.64 -2.11 22.69
CA ARG A 31 0.74 -3.55 23.04
C ARG A 31 0.12 -4.42 21.94
N PRO A 32 0.65 -5.62 21.68
CA PRO A 32 -0.01 -6.61 20.84
C PRO A 32 -1.48 -6.84 21.23
N LEU A 33 -2.35 -7.03 20.24
CA LEU A 33 -3.76 -7.34 20.43
C LEU A 33 -4.01 -8.82 20.18
N ALA A 34 -4.89 -9.43 20.97
CA ALA A 34 -5.31 -10.80 20.74
C ALA A 34 -6.21 -10.89 19.50
N THR A 35 -6.19 -12.03 18.81
CA THR A 35 -7.03 -12.25 17.62
C THR A 35 -8.52 -12.17 17.96
N ALA A 36 -8.90 -12.50 19.20
CA ALA A 36 -10.26 -12.40 19.72
C ALA A 36 -10.79 -10.95 19.78
N ASP A 37 -9.91 -9.94 19.85
CA ASP A 37 -10.30 -8.52 19.93
C ASP A 37 -10.72 -7.94 18.56
N ALA A 38 -10.54 -8.69 17.45
CA ALA A 38 -10.84 -8.22 16.10
C ALA A 38 -12.32 -7.83 15.84
N PRO A 39 -13.34 -8.53 16.37
CA PRO A 39 -14.77 -8.19 16.14
C PRO A 39 -15.22 -6.85 16.73
N GLU A 40 -14.55 -6.35 17.76
CA GLU A 40 -14.93 -5.09 18.44
C GLU A 40 -14.53 -3.82 17.67
N GLN A 41 -13.90 -3.96 16.49
CA GLN A 41 -13.35 -2.86 15.68
C GLN A 41 -14.36 -2.29 14.66
N THR A 42 -15.69 -2.29 14.95
CA THR A 42 -16.71 -1.74 14.05
C THR A 42 -17.12 -0.31 14.44
N ILE A 43 -17.43 0.52 13.42
CA ILE A 43 -17.73 1.94 13.57
C ILE A 43 -19.16 2.29 13.12
N GLY A 44 -19.75 3.32 13.75
CA GLY A 44 -21.07 3.86 13.36
C GLY A 44 -20.99 4.79 12.15
N LYS A 45 -22.15 5.21 11.60
CA LYS A 45 -22.26 6.06 10.38
C LYS A 45 -21.46 7.38 10.48
N ALA A 46 -21.56 8.09 11.62
CA ALA A 46 -20.88 9.37 11.78
C ALA A 46 -19.36 9.22 11.75
N ILE A 47 -18.82 8.23 12.46
CA ILE A 47 -17.38 7.93 12.41
C ILE A 47 -17.01 7.37 11.03
N GLY A 48 -17.89 6.54 10.43
CA GLY A 48 -17.70 6.00 9.09
C GLY A 48 -17.61 7.10 8.02
N LEU A 49 -18.47 8.13 8.11
CA LEU A 49 -18.37 9.30 7.24
C LEU A 49 -17.00 9.98 7.39
N ALA A 50 -16.56 10.22 8.59
CA ALA A 50 -15.29 10.90 8.85
C ALA A 50 -14.07 10.08 8.38
N VAL A 51 -14.08 8.76 8.59
CA VAL A 51 -12.95 7.89 8.27
C VAL A 51 -12.85 7.59 6.78
N PHE A 52 -13.97 7.29 6.11
CA PHE A 52 -13.96 6.84 4.71
C PHE A 52 -14.27 7.94 3.70
N SER A 53 -14.71 9.13 4.15
CA SER A 53 -15.04 10.23 3.24
C SER A 53 -14.04 11.38 3.32
N SER A 54 -13.05 11.32 4.22
CA SER A 54 -12.07 12.41 4.38
C SER A 54 -11.32 12.68 3.08
N ASP A 55 -10.96 11.66 2.32
CA ASP A 55 -10.31 11.78 1.02
C ASP A 55 -11.21 12.48 -0.01
N ALA A 56 -12.40 11.94 -0.25
CA ALA A 56 -13.34 12.56 -1.19
C ALA A 56 -13.70 14.00 -0.79
N LEU A 57 -13.98 14.27 0.49
CA LEU A 57 -14.38 15.60 0.96
C LEU A 57 -13.22 16.61 0.92
N SER A 58 -11.98 16.18 1.10
CA SER A 58 -10.82 17.06 1.03
C SER A 58 -10.44 17.44 -0.40
N SER A 59 -10.85 16.66 -1.40
CA SER A 59 -10.50 16.90 -2.81
C SER A 59 -11.08 18.22 -3.36
N VAL A 60 -12.12 18.75 -2.74
CA VAL A 60 -12.65 20.09 -3.08
C VAL A 60 -11.66 21.23 -2.78
N ALA A 61 -10.67 20.98 -1.95
CA ALA A 61 -9.66 22.00 -1.63
C ALA A 61 -8.67 22.23 -2.78
N TYR A 62 -8.49 21.27 -3.69
CA TYR A 62 -7.58 21.42 -4.82
C TYR A 62 -8.24 21.30 -6.20
N ALA A 63 -9.31 20.50 -6.35
CA ALA A 63 -9.90 20.24 -7.66
C ALA A 63 -10.45 21.49 -8.38
N PRO A 64 -11.14 22.45 -7.73
CA PRO A 64 -11.51 23.71 -8.35
C PRO A 64 -10.30 24.54 -8.79
N GLN A 65 -9.23 24.54 -8.01
CA GLN A 65 -7.98 25.25 -8.34
C GLN A 65 -7.34 24.65 -9.60
N GLU A 66 -7.22 23.32 -9.68
CA GLU A 66 -6.66 22.64 -10.85
C GLU A 66 -7.48 22.83 -12.12
N MET A 67 -8.80 22.93 -11.98
CA MET A 67 -9.68 23.28 -13.10
C MET A 67 -9.41 24.71 -13.59
N LEU A 68 -9.28 25.67 -12.67
CA LEU A 68 -8.97 27.07 -12.99
C LEU A 68 -7.54 27.22 -13.55
N MET A 69 -6.57 26.45 -13.09
CA MET A 69 -5.20 26.41 -13.63
C MET A 69 -5.20 26.12 -15.14
N ILE A 70 -6.05 25.18 -15.58
CA ILE A 70 -6.16 24.86 -17.01
C ILE A 70 -6.87 25.98 -17.77
N LEU A 71 -7.97 26.53 -17.22
CA LEU A 71 -8.72 27.60 -17.87
C LEU A 71 -7.90 28.91 -17.95
N ALA A 72 -6.99 29.13 -17.03
CA ALA A 72 -6.10 30.29 -17.02
C ALA A 72 -5.27 30.40 -18.31
N ALA A 73 -4.99 29.30 -19.01
CA ALA A 73 -4.34 29.33 -20.32
C ALA A 73 -5.09 30.16 -21.37
N ALA A 74 -6.42 30.31 -21.22
CA ALA A 74 -7.23 31.19 -22.07
C ALA A 74 -7.52 32.55 -21.43
N GLY A 75 -6.89 32.85 -20.29
CA GLY A 75 -7.08 34.08 -19.52
C GLY A 75 -8.25 34.03 -18.54
N SER A 76 -8.33 35.01 -17.67
CA SER A 76 -9.35 35.08 -16.59
C SER A 76 -10.80 35.11 -17.11
N THR A 77 -11.04 35.57 -18.34
CA THR A 77 -12.37 35.57 -18.97
C THR A 77 -12.94 34.15 -19.16
N ALA A 78 -12.08 33.12 -19.25
CA ALA A 78 -12.49 31.74 -19.38
C ALA A 78 -12.95 31.11 -18.04
N PHE A 79 -12.71 31.75 -16.91
CA PHE A 79 -13.05 31.21 -15.58
C PHE A 79 -14.55 31.00 -15.38
N GLY A 80 -15.40 31.79 -16.08
CA GLY A 80 -16.85 31.58 -16.08
C GLY A 80 -17.29 30.17 -16.55
N ILE A 81 -16.45 29.45 -17.32
CA ILE A 81 -16.70 28.09 -17.78
C ILE A 81 -16.58 27.08 -16.62
N SER A 82 -15.89 27.43 -15.53
CA SER A 82 -15.71 26.56 -14.37
C SER A 82 -17.03 26.15 -13.72
N VAL A 83 -18.03 27.02 -13.68
CA VAL A 83 -19.33 26.73 -13.04
C VAL A 83 -20.12 25.66 -13.83
N PRO A 84 -20.34 25.78 -15.14
CA PRO A 84 -20.91 24.68 -15.94
C PRO A 84 -20.13 23.36 -15.81
N LEU A 85 -18.79 23.42 -15.76
CA LEU A 85 -17.97 22.22 -15.58
C LEU A 85 -18.20 21.59 -14.20
N ALA A 86 -18.31 22.40 -13.14
CA ALA A 86 -18.64 21.89 -11.80
C ALA A 86 -20.00 21.19 -11.75
N PHE A 87 -21.02 21.69 -12.49
CA PHE A 87 -22.31 20.98 -12.63
C PHE A 87 -22.15 19.64 -13.38
N ALA A 88 -21.34 19.58 -14.43
CA ALA A 88 -21.07 18.33 -15.15
C ALA A 88 -20.35 17.31 -14.25
N ILE A 89 -19.39 17.76 -13.43
CA ILE A 89 -18.69 16.92 -12.44
C ILE A 89 -19.68 16.41 -11.39
N CYS A 90 -20.59 17.24 -10.88
CA CYS A 90 -21.64 16.81 -9.96
C CYS A 90 -22.60 15.79 -10.62
N GLY A 91 -22.91 15.93 -11.90
CA GLY A 91 -23.67 14.93 -12.67
C GLY A 91 -22.95 13.57 -12.68
N LEU A 92 -21.65 13.56 -12.92
CA LEU A 92 -20.83 12.34 -12.87
C LEU A 92 -20.77 11.76 -11.45
N LEU A 93 -20.70 12.61 -10.41
CA LEU A 93 -20.75 12.19 -9.00
C LEU A 93 -22.06 11.45 -8.68
N VAL A 94 -23.19 11.92 -9.19
CA VAL A 94 -24.50 11.23 -9.00
C VAL A 94 -24.46 9.85 -9.64
N ILE A 95 -23.94 9.72 -10.87
CA ILE A 95 -23.82 8.42 -11.57
C ILE A 95 -22.94 7.46 -10.77
N LEU A 96 -21.77 7.92 -10.30
CA LEU A 96 -20.87 7.12 -9.47
C LEU A 96 -21.55 6.68 -8.17
N THR A 97 -22.23 7.61 -7.48
CA THR A 97 -22.92 7.33 -6.22
C THR A 97 -23.99 6.26 -6.40
N LEU A 98 -24.82 6.34 -7.44
CA LEU A 98 -25.83 5.33 -7.75
C LEU A 98 -25.23 3.96 -8.08
N SER A 99 -24.07 3.93 -8.75
CA SER A 99 -23.37 2.70 -9.07
C SER A 99 -22.76 2.05 -7.82
N TYR A 100 -22.03 2.83 -7.01
CA TYR A 100 -21.39 2.31 -5.79
C TYR A 100 -22.40 1.94 -4.69
N GLU A 101 -23.55 2.61 -4.61
CA GLU A 101 -24.63 2.21 -3.72
C GLU A 101 -25.10 0.78 -4.04
N GLN A 102 -25.25 0.45 -5.32
CA GLN A 102 -25.59 -0.90 -5.75
C GLN A 102 -24.47 -1.90 -5.45
N THR A 103 -23.21 -1.49 -5.62
CA THR A 103 -22.03 -2.32 -5.29
C THR A 103 -21.99 -2.66 -3.80
N ILE A 104 -22.25 -1.67 -2.92
CA ILE A 104 -22.33 -1.84 -1.47
C ILE A 104 -23.38 -2.90 -1.08
N HIS A 105 -24.53 -2.91 -1.73
CA HIS A 105 -25.57 -3.91 -1.45
C HIS A 105 -25.28 -5.28 -2.06
N ALA A 106 -24.60 -5.32 -3.21
CA ALA A 106 -24.25 -6.56 -3.88
C ALA A 106 -23.08 -7.32 -3.22
N TYR A 107 -22.17 -6.59 -2.59
CA TYR A 107 -20.94 -7.12 -1.97
C TYR A 107 -20.79 -6.72 -0.49
N PRO A 108 -21.61 -7.25 0.42
CA PRO A 108 -21.58 -6.87 1.83
C PRO A 108 -20.29 -7.26 2.57
N GLY A 109 -19.47 -8.13 1.97
CA GLY A 109 -18.14 -8.51 2.45
C GLY A 109 -17.01 -7.56 2.05
N GLY A 110 -17.33 -6.46 1.33
CA GLY A 110 -16.37 -5.55 0.72
C GLY A 110 -16.31 -5.78 -0.79
N GLY A 111 -16.62 -4.74 -1.57
CA GLY A 111 -16.85 -4.86 -3.02
C GLY A 111 -15.99 -3.92 -3.84
N GLY A 112 -14.74 -3.67 -3.46
CA GLY A 112 -13.85 -2.83 -4.26
C GLY A 112 -13.71 -3.31 -5.71
N ALA A 113 -13.26 -2.42 -6.59
CA ALA A 113 -13.17 -2.67 -8.03
C ALA A 113 -12.40 -3.98 -8.36
N TYR A 114 -11.45 -4.38 -7.52
CA TYR A 114 -10.72 -5.64 -7.65
C TYR A 114 -11.64 -6.87 -7.55
N ILE A 115 -12.47 -6.94 -6.49
CA ILE A 115 -13.37 -8.09 -6.25
C ILE A 115 -14.46 -8.13 -7.31
N VAL A 116 -15.08 -6.98 -7.61
CA VAL A 116 -16.11 -6.87 -8.63
C VAL A 116 -15.60 -7.30 -10.01
N SER A 117 -14.39 -6.85 -10.38
CA SER A 117 -13.76 -7.23 -11.65
C SER A 117 -13.41 -8.72 -11.68
N ARG A 118 -12.87 -9.27 -10.60
CA ARG A 118 -12.50 -10.68 -10.50
C ARG A 118 -13.70 -11.61 -10.69
N ASP A 119 -14.80 -11.31 -10.01
CA ASP A 119 -15.98 -12.16 -10.00
C ASP A 119 -16.80 -12.04 -11.31
N ASN A 120 -16.76 -10.88 -11.98
CA ASN A 120 -17.63 -10.62 -13.14
C ASN A 120 -16.90 -10.51 -14.48
N LEU A 121 -15.65 -10.01 -14.50
CA LEU A 121 -14.89 -9.80 -15.74
C LEU A 121 -13.72 -10.77 -15.90
N GLY A 122 -13.31 -11.43 -14.82
CA GLY A 122 -12.22 -12.41 -14.82
C GLY A 122 -10.91 -11.87 -14.25
N GLU A 123 -9.86 -12.69 -14.35
CA GLU A 123 -8.59 -12.47 -13.66
C GLU A 123 -7.81 -11.26 -14.18
N LEU A 124 -7.67 -11.11 -15.51
CA LEU A 124 -6.89 -10.02 -16.08
C LEU A 124 -7.48 -8.63 -15.75
N PRO A 125 -8.78 -8.35 -15.94
CA PRO A 125 -9.39 -7.10 -15.50
C PRO A 125 -9.24 -6.86 -13.98
N ALA A 126 -9.29 -7.91 -13.17
CA ALA A 126 -9.05 -7.79 -11.72
C ALA A 126 -7.63 -7.33 -11.42
N GLN A 127 -6.61 -7.89 -12.08
CA GLN A 127 -5.23 -7.46 -11.87
C GLN A 127 -4.98 -6.03 -12.37
N ILE A 128 -5.64 -5.62 -13.46
CA ILE A 128 -5.60 -4.23 -13.94
C ILE A 128 -6.25 -3.30 -12.90
N ALA A 129 -7.41 -3.66 -12.35
CA ALA A 129 -8.05 -2.89 -11.28
C ALA A 129 -7.19 -2.82 -10.01
N ALA A 130 -6.53 -3.92 -9.63
CA ALA A 130 -5.61 -3.94 -8.49
C ALA A 130 -4.42 -3.01 -8.70
N ALA A 131 -3.76 -3.07 -9.87
CA ALA A 131 -2.64 -2.20 -10.20
C ALA A 131 -3.06 -0.72 -10.20
N ALA A 132 -4.23 -0.41 -10.78
CA ALA A 132 -4.81 0.93 -10.80
C ALA A 132 -5.05 1.47 -9.40
N LEU A 133 -5.76 0.71 -8.54
CA LEU A 133 -6.06 1.11 -7.17
C LEU A 133 -4.82 1.24 -6.28
N LEU A 134 -3.86 0.31 -6.38
CA LEU A 134 -2.63 0.39 -5.59
C LEU A 134 -1.82 1.63 -5.97
N THR A 135 -1.75 1.97 -7.27
CA THR A 135 -1.11 3.19 -7.75
C THR A 135 -1.86 4.43 -7.26
N ASP A 136 -3.19 4.40 -7.33
CA ASP A 136 -4.06 5.47 -6.85
C ASP A 136 -3.85 5.77 -5.37
N TYR A 137 -3.87 4.77 -4.49
CA TYR A 137 -3.66 4.97 -3.06
C TYR A 137 -2.29 5.58 -2.72
N ILE A 138 -1.23 5.21 -3.46
CA ILE A 138 0.09 5.80 -3.29
C ILE A 138 0.06 7.29 -3.66
N LEU A 139 -0.58 7.61 -4.79
CA LEU A 139 -0.69 8.98 -5.27
C LEU A 139 -1.65 9.83 -4.42
N THR A 140 -2.72 9.23 -3.87
CA THR A 140 -3.61 9.87 -2.89
C THR A 140 -2.83 10.39 -1.70
N VAL A 141 -1.94 9.59 -1.11
CA VAL A 141 -1.09 10.05 0.00
C VAL A 141 -0.21 11.23 -0.43
N ALA A 142 0.46 11.10 -1.58
CA ALA A 142 1.39 12.14 -2.05
C ALA A 142 0.66 13.45 -2.38
N VAL A 143 -0.48 13.40 -3.09
CA VAL A 143 -1.28 14.57 -3.47
C VAL A 143 -1.90 15.23 -2.25
N SER A 144 -2.57 14.45 -1.39
CA SER A 144 -3.27 14.99 -0.23
C SER A 144 -2.33 15.64 0.77
N VAL A 145 -1.18 15.01 1.06
CA VAL A 145 -0.17 15.59 1.95
C VAL A 145 0.45 16.83 1.31
N SER A 146 0.80 16.82 0.02
CA SER A 146 1.34 18.00 -0.68
C SER A 146 0.33 19.16 -0.70
N SER A 147 -0.96 18.87 -0.91
CA SER A 147 -2.03 19.88 -0.84
C SER A 147 -2.18 20.45 0.56
N GLY A 148 -2.04 19.62 1.61
CA GLY A 148 -2.04 20.09 2.99
C GLY A 148 -0.86 21.01 3.29
N VAL A 149 0.33 20.70 2.78
CA VAL A 149 1.51 21.58 2.89
C VAL A 149 1.31 22.88 2.13
N ALA A 150 0.68 22.85 0.95
CA ALA A 150 0.37 24.07 0.19
C ALA A 150 -0.55 25.04 0.97
N GLN A 151 -1.49 24.54 1.78
CA GLN A 151 -2.29 25.37 2.68
C GLN A 151 -1.43 26.05 3.77
N ILE A 152 -0.48 25.32 4.35
CA ILE A 152 0.45 25.87 5.36
C ILE A 152 1.30 26.98 4.72
N VAL A 153 1.85 26.74 3.55
CA VAL A 153 2.67 27.71 2.81
C VAL A 153 1.87 28.96 2.46
N SER A 154 0.59 28.80 2.07
CA SER A 154 -0.32 29.92 1.79
C SER A 154 -0.53 30.85 2.98
N ALA A 155 -0.58 30.28 4.20
CA ALA A 155 -0.69 31.08 5.43
C ALA A 155 0.66 31.59 5.92
N PHE A 156 1.71 30.82 5.72
CA PHE A 156 3.06 31.09 6.22
C PHE A 156 4.10 30.89 5.11
N PRO A 157 4.30 31.87 4.21
CA PRO A 157 5.22 31.75 3.06
C PRO A 157 6.67 31.40 3.43
N ALA A 158 7.10 31.69 4.66
CA ALA A 158 8.43 31.33 5.16
C ALA A 158 8.72 29.81 5.10
N PHE A 159 7.69 28.95 5.10
CA PHE A 159 7.82 27.50 5.01
C PHE A 159 7.92 26.97 3.56
N PHE A 160 7.89 27.82 2.55
CA PHE A 160 7.94 27.39 1.14
C PHE A 160 9.14 26.48 0.83
N ASN A 161 10.32 26.83 1.34
CA ASN A 161 11.55 26.05 1.14
C ASN A 161 11.59 24.73 1.90
N LEU A 162 10.72 24.54 2.89
CA LEU A 162 10.63 23.35 3.73
C LEU A 162 9.45 22.44 3.37
N LYS A 163 8.79 22.68 2.22
CA LYS A 163 7.57 21.97 1.84
C LYS A 163 7.77 20.45 1.71
N VAL A 164 8.94 20.00 1.25
CA VAL A 164 9.24 18.57 1.09
C VAL A 164 9.44 17.90 2.45
N GLU A 165 10.23 18.52 3.32
CA GLU A 165 10.53 18.01 4.67
C GLU A 165 9.25 17.92 5.52
N ILE A 166 8.40 18.93 5.45
CA ILE A 166 7.11 18.95 6.14
C ILE A 166 6.22 17.84 5.60
N GLY A 167 6.16 17.66 4.27
CA GLY A 167 5.37 16.60 3.65
C GLY A 167 5.81 15.20 4.08
N VAL A 168 7.11 14.93 4.02
CA VAL A 168 7.66 13.63 4.47
C VAL A 168 7.41 13.40 5.96
N ALA A 169 7.61 14.43 6.81
CA ALA A 169 7.33 14.33 8.24
C ALA A 169 5.85 14.00 8.52
N MET A 170 4.92 14.59 7.76
CA MET A 170 3.49 14.28 7.86
C MET A 170 3.17 12.85 7.45
N VAL A 171 3.76 12.33 6.35
CA VAL A 171 3.58 10.92 5.95
C VAL A 171 4.08 9.98 7.04
N LEU A 172 5.24 10.25 7.64
CA LEU A 172 5.79 9.43 8.73
C LEU A 172 4.92 9.49 9.99
N LEU A 173 4.34 10.65 10.30
CA LEU A 173 3.40 10.79 11.42
C LEU A 173 2.14 9.94 11.20
N ILE A 174 1.53 10.02 10.01
CA ILE A 174 0.36 9.22 9.65
C ILE A 174 0.70 7.72 9.70
N MET A 175 1.86 7.32 9.18
CA MET A 175 2.35 5.95 9.27
C MET A 175 2.40 5.45 10.71
N MET A 176 2.99 6.23 11.63
CA MET A 176 3.08 5.86 13.05
C MET A 176 1.70 5.70 13.69
N ILE A 177 0.75 6.59 13.37
CA ILE A 177 -0.63 6.50 13.88
C ILE A 177 -1.29 5.21 13.38
N ASN A 178 -1.15 4.89 12.08
CA ASN A 178 -1.78 3.70 11.49
C ASN A 178 -1.17 2.38 11.99
N LEU A 179 0.13 2.36 12.31
CA LEU A 179 0.77 1.19 12.91
C LEU A 179 0.25 0.88 14.34
N ARG A 180 -0.34 1.86 15.04
CA ARG A 180 -0.97 1.66 16.36
C ARG A 180 -2.30 0.93 16.30
N GLY A 181 -3.02 0.96 15.19
CA GLY A 181 -4.27 0.22 14.99
C GLY A 181 -5.50 1.10 14.73
N VAL A 182 -6.52 0.49 14.14
CA VAL A 182 -7.69 1.17 13.55
C VAL A 182 -8.64 1.80 14.59
N LYS A 183 -8.80 1.19 15.78
CA LYS A 183 -9.79 1.64 16.79
C LYS A 183 -9.46 3.01 17.37
N GLU A 184 -8.17 3.27 17.61
CA GLU A 184 -7.70 4.55 18.15
C GLU A 184 -7.77 5.66 17.09
N SER A 185 -7.73 5.30 15.79
CA SER A 185 -7.79 6.26 14.68
C SER A 185 -9.19 6.80 14.42
N GLY A 186 -10.26 5.99 14.54
CA GLY A 186 -11.62 6.37 14.13
C GLY A 186 -12.15 7.66 14.80
N TYR A 187 -11.99 7.82 16.11
CA TYR A 187 -12.36 9.04 16.82
C TYR A 187 -11.41 10.20 16.54
N ALA A 188 -10.12 9.93 16.41
CA ALA A 188 -9.10 10.94 16.08
C ALA A 188 -9.36 11.58 14.71
N PHE A 189 -9.94 10.86 13.76
CA PHE A 189 -10.28 11.38 12.43
C PHE A 189 -11.66 12.05 12.35
N ALA A 190 -12.59 11.72 13.24
CA ALA A 190 -13.91 12.32 13.23
C ALA A 190 -13.89 13.82 13.52
N VAL A 191 -13.13 14.23 14.52
CA VAL A 191 -13.04 15.65 14.93
C VAL A 191 -12.50 16.54 13.80
N PRO A 192 -11.36 16.26 13.16
CA PRO A 192 -10.85 17.04 12.03
C PRO A 192 -11.82 17.11 10.85
N THR A 193 -12.46 16.00 10.49
CA THR A 193 -13.38 15.97 9.35
C THR A 193 -14.59 16.89 9.58
N TYR A 194 -15.22 16.80 10.74
CA TYR A 194 -16.36 17.68 11.06
C TYR A 194 -15.91 19.12 11.24
N PHE A 195 -14.73 19.38 11.79
CA PHE A 195 -14.17 20.71 11.89
C PHE A 195 -14.00 21.35 10.52
N PHE A 196 -13.48 20.62 9.54
CA PHE A 196 -13.37 21.06 8.15
C PHE A 196 -14.75 21.32 7.54
N LEU A 197 -15.70 20.38 7.64
CA LEU A 197 -17.04 20.56 7.09
C LEU A 197 -17.73 21.81 7.62
N ILE A 198 -17.70 22.00 8.94
CA ILE A 198 -18.32 23.16 9.57
C ILE A 198 -17.64 24.46 9.10
N SER A 199 -16.32 24.51 9.10
CA SER A 199 -15.57 25.72 8.68
C SER A 199 -15.82 26.05 7.21
N MET A 200 -15.88 25.06 6.32
CA MET A 200 -16.15 25.26 4.90
C MET A 200 -17.59 25.68 4.63
N PHE A 201 -18.58 25.06 5.27
CA PHE A 201 -19.98 25.47 5.12
C PHE A 201 -20.23 26.87 5.68
N ILE A 202 -19.56 27.27 6.76
CA ILE A 202 -19.60 28.67 7.27
C ILE A 202 -18.99 29.61 6.23
N THR A 203 -17.82 29.27 5.66
CA THR A 203 -17.14 30.10 4.65
C THR A 203 -18.00 30.26 3.41
N ILE A 204 -18.53 29.17 2.86
CA ILE A 204 -19.40 29.18 1.68
C ILE A 204 -20.70 29.91 1.99
N GLY A 205 -21.38 29.59 3.09
CA GLY A 205 -22.64 30.23 3.48
C GLY A 205 -22.50 31.72 3.70
N TYR A 206 -21.45 32.15 4.43
CA TYR A 206 -21.17 33.57 4.64
C TYR A 206 -20.80 34.28 3.32
N GLY A 207 -19.98 33.66 2.46
CA GLY A 207 -19.67 34.15 1.12
C GLY A 207 -20.90 34.32 0.25
N LEU A 208 -21.84 33.35 0.26
CA LEU A 208 -23.12 33.44 -0.49
C LEU A 208 -24.03 34.53 0.06
N ILE A 209 -24.11 34.73 1.37
CA ILE A 209 -24.86 35.85 1.98
C ILE A 209 -24.27 37.17 1.53
N ARG A 210 -22.95 37.33 1.58
CA ARG A 210 -22.28 38.56 1.12
C ARG A 210 -22.46 38.80 -0.38
N TYR A 211 -22.47 37.73 -1.18
CA TYR A 211 -22.81 37.84 -2.60
C TYR A 211 -24.24 38.33 -2.81
N ALA A 212 -25.20 37.75 -2.11
CA ALA A 212 -26.61 38.13 -2.22
C ALA A 212 -26.89 39.57 -1.74
N THR A 213 -26.13 40.06 -0.75
CA THR A 213 -26.23 41.41 -0.23
C THR A 213 -25.38 42.45 -1.00
N GLY A 214 -24.62 42.00 -2.03
CA GLY A 214 -23.74 42.88 -2.81
C GLY A 214 -22.50 43.37 -2.03
N THR A 215 -22.17 42.73 -0.91
CA THR A 215 -21.01 43.12 -0.04
C THR A 215 -19.80 42.25 -0.22
N LEU A 216 -19.85 41.24 -1.12
CA LEU A 216 -18.72 40.36 -1.40
C LEU A 216 -17.64 41.12 -2.16
N GLY A 217 -16.43 41.22 -1.55
CA GLY A 217 -15.29 41.89 -2.16
C GLY A 217 -14.66 41.05 -3.28
N GLN A 218 -13.71 41.73 -3.99
CA GLN A 218 -12.80 41.04 -4.92
C GLN A 218 -11.51 40.66 -4.19
N VAL A 219 -10.78 39.68 -4.71
CA VAL A 219 -9.47 39.29 -4.18
C VAL A 219 -8.50 40.46 -4.33
N ILE A 220 -8.00 40.98 -3.22
CA ILE A 220 -6.97 42.01 -3.21
C ILE A 220 -5.61 41.30 -3.33
N ASP A 221 -4.69 41.87 -4.14
CA ASP A 221 -3.34 41.34 -4.36
C ASP A 221 -3.35 39.84 -4.71
N ALA A 222 -4.21 39.45 -5.69
CA ALA A 222 -4.23 38.10 -6.19
C ALA A 222 -2.88 37.73 -6.79
N PRO A 223 -2.28 36.57 -6.42
CA PRO A 223 -1.01 36.14 -7.00
C PRO A 223 -1.13 36.01 -8.52
N ARG A 224 -0.18 36.57 -9.25
CA ARG A 224 -0.17 36.55 -10.73
C ARG A 224 0.93 35.65 -11.30
N ASP A 225 1.69 34.99 -10.44
CA ASP A 225 2.81 34.14 -10.77
C ASP A 225 2.53 33.20 -11.96
N PHE A 226 1.33 32.63 -11.98
CA PHE A 226 0.89 31.74 -13.04
C PHE A 226 0.42 32.47 -14.31
N LEU A 227 -0.34 33.57 -14.18
CA LEU A 227 -0.82 34.33 -15.33
C LEU A 227 0.30 35.12 -16.00
N ASP A 228 1.23 35.69 -15.21
CA ASP A 228 2.36 36.46 -15.72
C ASP A 228 3.41 35.56 -16.40
N SER A 229 3.44 34.26 -16.10
CA SER A 229 4.26 33.29 -16.82
C SER A 229 3.75 32.95 -18.22
N MET A 230 2.49 33.29 -18.54
CA MET A 230 1.87 33.02 -19.83
C MET A 230 2.12 34.16 -20.82
N THR A 231 3.02 33.96 -21.75
CA THR A 231 3.36 34.95 -22.80
C THR A 231 2.31 35.05 -23.90
N VAL A 232 1.51 33.98 -24.12
CA VAL A 232 0.47 33.93 -25.17
C VAL A 232 -0.78 33.24 -24.64
N LEU A 233 -1.93 33.95 -24.69
CA LEU A 233 -3.23 33.37 -24.35
C LEU A 233 -3.67 32.40 -25.45
N GLN A 234 -4.15 31.22 -25.04
CA GLN A 234 -4.70 30.23 -25.93
C GLN A 234 -6.20 30.51 -26.18
N PRO A 235 -6.74 30.19 -27.37
CA PRO A 235 -8.18 30.27 -27.60
C PRO A 235 -8.91 29.22 -26.74
N VAL A 236 -10.13 29.53 -26.33
CA VAL A 236 -11.02 28.56 -25.68
C VAL A 236 -11.42 27.51 -26.68
N THR A 237 -10.77 26.36 -26.64
CA THR A 237 -11.05 25.21 -27.50
C THR A 237 -11.79 24.12 -26.73
N LEU A 238 -12.47 23.22 -27.45
CA LEU A 238 -13.06 22.04 -26.82
C LEU A 238 -12.01 21.20 -26.07
N PHE A 239 -10.78 21.13 -26.60
CA PHE A 239 -9.67 20.42 -25.93
C PHE A 239 -9.34 21.06 -24.58
N LEU A 240 -9.28 22.40 -24.49
CA LEU A 240 -9.03 23.11 -23.23
C LEU A 240 -10.16 22.87 -22.23
N ILE A 241 -11.41 22.91 -22.68
CA ILE A 241 -12.59 22.66 -21.83
C ILE A 241 -12.56 21.22 -21.30
N LEU A 242 -12.28 20.22 -22.15
CA LEU A 242 -12.16 18.83 -21.75
C LEU A 242 -10.97 18.61 -20.80
N LYS A 243 -9.84 19.30 -21.03
CA LYS A 243 -8.68 19.24 -20.13
C LYS A 243 -9.01 19.84 -18.74
N ALA A 244 -9.73 20.96 -18.70
CA ALA A 244 -10.20 21.57 -17.45
C ALA A 244 -11.23 20.69 -16.73
N PHE A 245 -12.21 20.12 -17.47
CA PHE A 245 -13.15 19.15 -16.93
C PHE A 245 -12.42 17.95 -16.30
N ALA A 246 -11.51 17.33 -17.05
CA ALA A 246 -10.71 16.20 -16.57
C ALA A 246 -9.96 16.56 -15.28
N SER A 247 -9.30 17.74 -15.20
CA SER A 247 -8.63 18.19 -13.97
C SER A 247 -9.62 18.38 -12.82
N GLY A 248 -10.79 18.94 -13.05
CA GLY A 248 -11.83 19.11 -12.03
C GLY A 248 -12.43 17.79 -11.53
N THR A 249 -12.45 16.72 -12.37
CA THR A 249 -12.96 15.40 -11.96
C THR A 249 -12.09 14.72 -10.90
N THR A 250 -10.92 15.25 -10.58
CA THR A 250 -10.14 14.81 -9.41
C THR A 250 -10.88 15.02 -8.08
N ALA A 251 -11.94 15.85 -8.06
CA ALA A 251 -12.89 15.93 -6.94
C ALA A 251 -13.61 14.62 -6.64
N LEU A 252 -13.67 13.68 -7.58
CA LEU A 252 -14.43 12.42 -7.46
C LEU A 252 -13.59 11.26 -6.89
N THR A 253 -12.31 11.50 -6.64
CA THR A 253 -11.42 10.51 -6.03
C THR A 253 -11.85 10.19 -4.60
N GLY A 254 -11.61 8.96 -4.15
CA GLY A 254 -12.00 8.50 -2.81
C GLY A 254 -13.48 8.14 -2.64
N VAL A 255 -14.34 8.29 -3.67
CA VAL A 255 -15.76 7.90 -3.59
C VAL A 255 -15.92 6.40 -3.35
N GLU A 256 -14.99 5.57 -3.84
CA GLU A 256 -15.02 4.12 -3.63
C GLU A 256 -14.64 3.67 -2.22
N ALA A 257 -13.98 4.51 -1.43
CA ALA A 257 -13.47 4.13 -0.11
C ALA A 257 -14.55 3.55 0.82
N ILE A 258 -15.78 4.08 0.76
CA ILE A 258 -16.92 3.56 1.53
C ILE A 258 -17.29 2.14 1.08
N SER A 259 -17.22 1.84 -0.22
CA SER A 259 -17.48 0.50 -0.77
C SER A 259 -16.40 -0.49 -0.36
N ASN A 260 -15.14 -0.07 -0.33
CA ASN A 260 -14.01 -0.88 0.12
C ASN A 260 -14.08 -1.15 1.64
N GLY A 261 -14.55 -0.18 2.40
CA GLY A 261 -14.62 -0.17 3.87
C GLY A 261 -15.88 -0.76 4.50
N ILE A 262 -16.81 -1.38 3.75
CA ILE A 262 -18.11 -1.87 4.25
C ILE A 262 -17.98 -2.70 5.51
N THR A 263 -16.99 -3.58 5.58
CA THR A 263 -16.79 -4.51 6.72
C THR A 263 -16.49 -3.81 8.04
N ALA A 264 -16.08 -2.55 8.00
CA ALA A 264 -15.83 -1.75 9.19
C ALA A 264 -17.11 -1.14 9.79
N PHE A 265 -18.23 -1.10 9.05
CA PHE A 265 -19.49 -0.54 9.55
C PHE A 265 -20.21 -1.51 10.47
N LYS A 266 -20.93 -0.94 11.47
CA LYS A 266 -21.88 -1.70 12.31
C LYS A 266 -23.05 -2.21 11.46
N GLU A 267 -23.63 -3.33 11.90
CA GLU A 267 -24.83 -3.90 11.27
C GLU A 267 -26.05 -2.93 11.34
N PRO A 268 -26.87 -2.84 10.32
CA PRO A 268 -26.75 -3.48 9.00
C PRO A 268 -25.73 -2.73 8.10
N ARG A 269 -24.60 -3.38 7.78
CA ARG A 269 -23.42 -2.77 7.12
C ARG A 269 -23.74 -2.06 5.82
N SER A 270 -24.37 -2.76 4.88
CA SER A 270 -24.67 -2.21 3.54
C SER A 270 -25.58 -0.99 3.62
N SER A 271 -26.63 -1.02 4.48
CA SER A 271 -27.53 0.14 4.65
C SER A 271 -26.80 1.33 5.28
N ASN A 272 -25.91 1.09 6.26
CA ASN A 272 -25.15 2.14 6.91
C ASN A 272 -24.12 2.76 5.95
N ALA A 273 -23.40 1.94 5.20
CA ALA A 273 -22.43 2.38 4.19
C ALA A 273 -23.12 3.13 3.03
N GLY A 274 -24.23 2.62 2.50
CA GLY A 274 -24.97 3.27 1.41
C GLY A 274 -25.50 4.66 1.80
N LYS A 275 -26.08 4.81 3.00
CA LYS A 275 -26.53 6.12 3.52
C LYS A 275 -25.35 7.08 3.71
N THR A 276 -24.20 6.58 4.17
CA THR A 276 -22.99 7.37 4.34
C THR A 276 -22.45 7.84 2.98
N LEU A 277 -22.49 6.99 1.95
CA LEU A 277 -22.08 7.33 0.59
C LEU A 277 -22.95 8.46 -0.01
N ILE A 278 -24.27 8.36 0.12
CA ILE A 278 -25.20 9.39 -0.40
C ILE A 278 -24.96 10.72 0.32
N LEU A 279 -24.81 10.70 1.66
CA LEU A 279 -24.52 11.89 2.43
C LEU A 279 -23.19 12.54 2.02
N MET A 280 -22.14 11.74 1.89
CA MET A 280 -20.82 12.20 1.40
C MET A 280 -20.95 12.86 0.04
N ALA A 281 -21.60 12.22 -0.94
CA ALA A 281 -21.76 12.77 -2.28
C ALA A 281 -22.55 14.09 -2.29
N THR A 282 -23.57 14.22 -1.45
CA THR A 282 -24.34 15.46 -1.30
C THR A 282 -23.47 16.59 -0.74
N ILE A 283 -22.69 16.31 0.29
CA ILE A 283 -21.76 17.29 0.90
C ILE A 283 -20.69 17.68 -0.14
N LEU A 284 -20.05 16.70 -0.78
CA LEU A 284 -19.00 16.92 -1.78
C LEU A 284 -19.48 17.80 -2.94
N GLY A 285 -20.64 17.46 -3.52
CA GLY A 285 -21.24 18.22 -4.63
C GLY A 285 -21.60 19.65 -4.23
N SER A 286 -22.19 19.85 -3.05
CA SER A 286 -22.54 21.19 -2.55
C SER A 286 -21.30 22.06 -2.30
N MET A 287 -20.24 21.49 -1.73
CA MET A 287 -18.97 22.22 -1.52
C MET A 287 -18.29 22.53 -2.86
N MET A 288 -18.23 21.59 -3.79
CA MET A 288 -17.64 21.79 -5.12
C MET A 288 -18.31 22.96 -5.85
N LEU A 289 -19.64 22.98 -5.88
CA LEU A 289 -20.42 24.06 -6.51
C LEU A 289 -20.23 25.38 -5.78
N GLY A 290 -20.30 25.39 -4.44
CA GLY A 290 -20.18 26.60 -3.64
C GLY A 290 -18.79 27.25 -3.77
N ILE A 291 -17.73 26.46 -3.68
CA ILE A 291 -16.35 26.95 -3.82
C ILE A 291 -16.12 27.48 -5.24
N THR A 292 -16.49 26.70 -6.27
CA THR A 292 -16.29 27.12 -7.67
C THR A 292 -17.06 28.40 -7.99
N PHE A 293 -18.31 28.49 -7.55
CA PHE A 293 -19.15 29.66 -7.75
C PHE A 293 -18.54 30.92 -7.10
N LEU A 294 -18.22 30.84 -5.82
CA LEU A 294 -17.66 31.99 -5.09
C LEU A 294 -16.29 32.37 -5.62
N SER A 295 -15.41 31.42 -5.91
CA SER A 295 -14.07 31.70 -6.43
C SER A 295 -14.10 32.45 -7.76
N ASN A 296 -15.06 32.13 -8.63
CA ASN A 296 -15.26 32.86 -9.87
C ASN A 296 -15.73 34.29 -9.61
N HIS A 297 -16.64 34.50 -8.64
CA HIS A 297 -17.21 35.85 -8.35
C HIS A 297 -16.25 36.76 -7.59
N ILE A 298 -15.36 36.22 -6.76
CA ILE A 298 -14.32 37.05 -6.08
C ILE A 298 -13.11 37.33 -6.97
N GLY A 299 -13.06 36.80 -8.19
CA GLY A 299 -11.91 36.99 -9.09
C GLY A 299 -10.64 36.28 -8.60
N ALA A 300 -10.79 35.08 -7.95
CA ALA A 300 -9.65 34.32 -7.46
C ALA A 300 -8.79 33.83 -8.62
N LEU A 301 -7.46 33.88 -8.47
CA LEU A 301 -6.50 33.42 -9.47
C LEU A 301 -5.81 32.13 -8.98
N PRO A 302 -5.66 31.11 -9.84
CA PRO A 302 -4.90 29.92 -9.50
C PRO A 302 -3.42 30.24 -9.36
N SER A 303 -2.77 29.76 -8.28
CA SER A 303 -1.37 30.02 -7.94
C SER A 303 -0.77 28.83 -7.19
N GLU A 304 0.55 28.65 -7.29
CA GLU A 304 1.30 27.71 -6.42
C GLU A 304 1.68 28.36 -5.07
N GLU A 305 1.64 29.68 -4.96
CA GLU A 305 1.99 30.42 -3.75
C GLU A 305 0.81 30.55 -2.78
N GLU A 306 -0.39 30.82 -3.29
CA GLU A 306 -1.61 30.95 -2.48
C GLU A 306 -2.76 30.12 -3.05
N THR A 307 -3.27 29.18 -2.26
CA THR A 307 -4.36 28.29 -2.66
C THR A 307 -5.69 29.04 -2.85
N LEU A 308 -6.57 28.48 -3.69
CA LEU A 308 -7.89 29.02 -3.96
C LEU A 308 -8.73 29.17 -2.67
N ILE A 309 -8.62 28.19 -1.76
CA ILE A 309 -9.32 28.23 -0.45
C ILE A 309 -8.81 29.38 0.41
N SER A 310 -7.50 29.65 0.38
CA SER A 310 -6.92 30.81 1.09
C SER A 310 -7.49 32.12 0.57
N GLN A 311 -7.50 32.31 -0.75
CA GLN A 311 -8.07 33.52 -1.38
C GLN A 311 -9.56 33.67 -1.05
N LEU A 312 -10.34 32.57 -1.12
CA LEU A 312 -11.75 32.58 -0.77
C LEU A 312 -11.98 32.96 0.71
N ALA A 313 -11.25 32.34 1.62
CA ALA A 313 -11.42 32.57 3.06
C ALA A 313 -11.06 34.03 3.44
N ARG A 314 -9.90 34.54 2.96
CA ARG A 314 -9.49 35.94 3.28
C ARG A 314 -10.41 36.98 2.68
N THR A 315 -11.03 36.70 1.52
CA THR A 315 -11.97 37.60 0.89
C THR A 315 -13.36 37.51 1.53
N ALA A 316 -13.82 36.32 1.89
CA ALA A 316 -15.09 36.16 2.58
C ALA A 316 -15.10 36.83 3.96
N PHE A 317 -13.98 36.76 4.70
CA PHE A 317 -13.85 37.32 6.06
C PHE A 317 -13.14 38.70 6.12
N ASP A 318 -12.86 39.32 4.98
CA ASP A 318 -12.18 40.61 4.81
C ASP A 318 -10.81 40.77 5.50
N SER A 319 -10.19 39.66 5.89
CA SER A 319 -8.87 39.66 6.54
C SER A 319 -8.23 38.30 6.65
N ARG A 320 -6.92 38.28 6.91
CA ARG A 320 -6.18 37.10 7.39
C ARG A 320 -6.27 36.93 8.92
N GLY A 321 -7.47 37.16 9.49
CA GLY A 321 -7.73 37.06 10.92
C GLY A 321 -7.93 35.62 11.41
N ILE A 322 -8.49 35.50 12.62
CA ILE A 322 -8.68 34.17 13.28
C ILE A 322 -9.55 33.24 12.45
N LEU A 323 -10.65 33.73 11.84
CA LEU A 323 -11.53 32.88 11.02
C LEU A 323 -10.81 32.33 9.78
N TYR A 324 -9.97 33.13 9.14
CA TYR A 324 -9.10 32.69 8.06
C TYR A 324 -8.16 31.56 8.53
N LEU A 325 -7.47 31.75 9.65
CA LEU A 325 -6.57 30.73 10.20
C LEU A 325 -7.30 29.44 10.57
N VAL A 326 -8.53 29.53 11.06
CA VAL A 326 -9.41 28.38 11.34
C VAL A 326 -9.68 27.59 10.05
N VAL A 327 -10.03 28.25 8.95
CA VAL A 327 -10.29 27.58 7.65
C VAL A 327 -9.02 26.92 7.12
N ILE A 328 -7.88 27.63 7.16
CA ILE A 328 -6.60 27.07 6.70
C ILE A 328 -6.19 25.87 7.54
N ALA A 329 -6.28 25.97 8.86
CA ALA A 329 -5.97 24.87 9.76
C ALA A 329 -6.89 23.66 9.50
N ALA A 330 -8.20 23.89 9.39
CA ALA A 330 -9.17 22.84 9.11
C ALA A 330 -8.91 22.16 7.76
N THR A 331 -8.59 22.95 6.71
CA THR A 331 -8.29 22.42 5.37
C THR A 331 -6.96 21.67 5.35
N THR A 332 -5.94 22.17 6.03
CA THR A 332 -4.66 21.47 6.18
C THR A 332 -4.85 20.11 6.86
N ILE A 333 -5.55 20.11 7.99
CA ILE A 333 -5.73 18.90 8.78
C ILE A 333 -6.54 17.85 8.00
N ILE A 334 -7.63 18.25 7.30
CA ILE A 334 -8.42 17.28 6.52
C ILE A 334 -7.62 16.72 5.35
N LEU A 335 -6.81 17.51 4.66
CA LEU A 335 -5.95 17.06 3.56
C LEU A 335 -4.91 16.05 4.04
N VAL A 336 -4.29 16.31 5.18
CA VAL A 336 -3.37 15.35 5.81
C VAL A 336 -4.13 14.09 6.26
N MET A 337 -5.35 14.24 6.79
CA MET A 337 -6.20 13.12 7.19
C MET A 337 -6.74 12.32 5.99
N ALA A 338 -6.91 12.93 4.83
CA ALA A 338 -7.30 12.25 3.60
C ALA A 338 -6.34 11.12 3.22
N ALA A 339 -5.05 11.33 3.42
CA ALA A 339 -4.06 10.27 3.22
C ALA A 339 -4.36 9.01 4.05
N ASN A 340 -5.06 9.15 5.20
CA ASN A 340 -5.38 8.00 6.05
C ASN A 340 -6.32 6.97 5.41
N THR A 341 -7.20 7.37 4.49
CA THR A 341 -8.03 6.41 3.74
C THR A 341 -7.17 5.46 2.93
N ALA A 342 -6.14 5.98 2.26
CA ALA A 342 -5.18 5.16 1.54
C ALA A 342 -4.36 4.25 2.49
N PHE A 343 -4.03 4.72 3.70
CA PHE A 343 -3.39 3.89 4.74
C PHE A 343 -4.30 2.77 5.27
N ALA A 344 -5.61 2.91 5.14
CA ALA A 344 -6.55 1.83 5.45
C ALA A 344 -6.73 0.87 4.26
N ASP A 345 -6.86 1.37 3.04
CA ASP A 345 -7.28 0.61 1.87
C ASP A 345 -6.12 -0.05 1.12
N PHE A 346 -4.97 0.61 0.95
CA PHE A 346 -3.79 0.01 0.30
C PHE A 346 -3.32 -1.28 0.98
N PRO A 347 -3.15 -1.33 2.32
CA PRO A 347 -2.75 -2.57 2.98
C PRO A 347 -3.79 -3.68 2.88
N ARG A 348 -5.09 -3.34 2.87
CA ARG A 348 -6.18 -4.31 2.70
C ARG A 348 -6.21 -4.90 1.29
N LEU A 349 -6.11 -4.04 0.28
CA LEU A 349 -6.07 -4.48 -1.11
C LEU A 349 -4.81 -5.29 -1.39
N SER A 350 -3.63 -4.82 -0.96
CA SER A 350 -2.38 -5.56 -1.13
C SER A 350 -2.39 -6.92 -0.42
N ALA A 351 -3.06 -7.02 0.76
CA ALA A 351 -3.27 -8.28 1.45
C ALA A 351 -4.20 -9.22 0.67
N LEU A 352 -5.27 -8.71 0.09
CA LEU A 352 -6.20 -9.49 -0.72
C LEU A 352 -5.53 -10.03 -1.99
N VAL A 353 -4.83 -9.17 -2.74
CA VAL A 353 -4.08 -9.55 -3.94
C VAL A 353 -2.92 -10.50 -3.59
N GLY A 354 -2.29 -10.33 -2.42
CA GLY A 354 -1.27 -11.21 -1.87
C GLY A 354 -1.82 -12.59 -1.48
N SER A 355 -3.04 -12.67 -0.93
CA SER A 355 -3.71 -13.94 -0.62
C SER A 355 -4.11 -14.70 -1.88
N ASP A 356 -4.49 -14.00 -2.95
CA ASP A 356 -4.73 -14.57 -4.28
C ASP A 356 -3.41 -14.94 -5.02
N GLY A 357 -2.24 -14.64 -4.41
CA GLY A 357 -0.92 -15.03 -4.90
C GLY A 357 -0.34 -14.13 -6.00
N PHE A 358 -0.85 -12.92 -6.22
CA PHE A 358 -0.35 -11.96 -7.21
C PHE A 358 0.60 -10.90 -6.62
N LEU A 359 0.65 -10.80 -5.29
CA LEU A 359 1.64 -10.02 -4.55
C LEU A 359 2.38 -10.90 -3.53
N PRO A 360 3.51 -10.43 -2.97
CA PRO A 360 4.20 -11.17 -1.91
C PRO A 360 3.27 -11.50 -0.75
N ARG A 361 3.18 -12.79 -0.40
CA ARG A 361 2.31 -13.30 0.69
C ARG A 361 2.55 -12.62 2.03
N GLN A 362 3.75 -12.05 2.22
CA GLN A 362 4.08 -11.29 3.43
C GLN A 362 3.16 -10.05 3.64
N LEU A 363 2.57 -9.52 2.57
CA LEU A 363 1.60 -8.41 2.65
C LEU A 363 0.23 -8.85 3.19
N ALA A 364 -0.09 -10.16 3.08
CA ALA A 364 -1.34 -10.73 3.59
C ALA A 364 -1.34 -10.98 5.11
N PHE A 365 -0.17 -10.96 5.77
CA PHE A 365 -0.08 -11.21 7.20
C PHE A 365 -0.32 -9.95 8.03
N ARG A 366 -1.23 -10.05 9.00
CA ARG A 366 -1.42 -9.00 9.99
C ARG A 366 -0.30 -9.06 11.03
N GLY A 367 0.20 -7.89 11.41
CA GLY A 367 1.18 -7.75 12.49
C GLY A 367 0.55 -7.88 13.88
N SER A 368 1.36 -7.68 14.91
CA SER A 368 0.97 -7.81 16.33
C SER A 368 -0.17 -6.88 16.79
N ARG A 369 -0.45 -5.81 16.03
CA ARG A 369 -1.55 -4.87 16.29
C ARG A 369 -2.78 -5.12 15.40
N LEU A 370 -2.88 -6.29 14.78
CA LEU A 370 -3.93 -6.71 13.84
C LEU A 370 -4.03 -5.83 12.58
N VAL A 371 -2.99 -5.07 12.27
CA VAL A 371 -2.85 -4.26 11.05
C VAL A 371 -1.86 -4.87 10.07
N PHE A 372 -2.00 -4.57 8.78
CA PHE A 372 -1.07 -5.03 7.74
C PHE A 372 0.18 -4.15 7.69
N SER A 373 1.03 -4.25 8.70
CA SER A 373 2.16 -3.35 8.95
C SER A 373 3.11 -3.20 7.76
N ARG A 374 3.37 -4.28 7.02
CA ARG A 374 4.26 -4.23 5.83
C ARG A 374 3.67 -3.39 4.70
N GLY A 375 2.35 -3.46 4.49
CA GLY A 375 1.65 -2.61 3.51
C GLY A 375 1.71 -1.14 3.90
N ILE A 376 1.49 -0.82 5.19
CA ILE A 376 1.58 0.55 5.72
C ILE A 376 2.98 1.15 5.49
N VAL A 377 4.03 0.40 5.80
CA VAL A 377 5.43 0.86 5.62
C VAL A 377 5.76 1.03 4.13
N ALA A 378 5.36 0.09 3.27
CA ALA A 378 5.59 0.18 1.84
C ALA A 378 4.91 1.41 1.23
N LEU A 379 3.64 1.66 1.57
CA LEU A 379 2.89 2.85 1.15
C LEU A 379 3.62 4.13 1.54
N SER A 380 4.03 4.23 2.82
CA SER A 380 4.73 5.41 3.34
C SER A 380 6.05 5.69 2.62
N ALA A 381 6.84 4.63 2.39
CA ALA A 381 8.13 4.76 1.71
C ALA A 381 7.96 5.27 0.27
N ILE A 382 7.02 4.67 -0.49
CA ILE A 382 6.79 5.05 -1.90
C ILE A 382 6.17 6.45 -1.99
N ALA A 383 5.18 6.78 -1.15
CA ALA A 383 4.57 8.10 -1.13
C ALA A 383 5.57 9.21 -0.74
N SER A 384 6.43 8.96 0.26
CA SER A 384 7.52 9.88 0.63
C SER A 384 8.50 10.09 -0.53
N LEU A 385 8.85 9.03 -1.23
CA LEU A 385 9.72 9.11 -2.41
C LEU A 385 9.09 9.99 -3.51
N LEU A 386 7.78 9.85 -3.77
CA LEU A 386 7.07 10.70 -4.74
C LEU A 386 7.05 12.16 -4.31
N ILE A 387 6.81 12.46 -3.03
CA ILE A 387 6.86 13.84 -2.51
C ILE A 387 8.24 14.46 -2.74
N ILE A 388 9.31 13.70 -2.52
CA ILE A 388 10.69 14.15 -2.75
C ILE A 388 10.94 14.39 -4.25
N ILE A 389 10.60 13.43 -5.12
CA ILE A 389 10.85 13.52 -6.57
C ILE A 389 10.08 14.70 -7.17
N PHE A 390 8.81 14.87 -6.83
CA PHE A 390 7.94 15.90 -7.38
C PHE A 390 7.96 17.21 -6.56
N GLN A 391 8.86 17.31 -5.57
CA GLN A 391 9.06 18.52 -4.75
C GLN A 391 7.76 19.03 -4.10
N ALA A 392 6.91 18.11 -3.64
CA ALA A 392 5.60 18.39 -3.04
C ALA A 392 4.69 19.29 -3.93
N SER A 393 4.85 19.27 -5.25
CA SER A 393 4.01 20.03 -6.19
C SER A 393 2.76 19.24 -6.54
N VAL A 394 1.60 19.75 -6.14
CA VAL A 394 0.29 19.14 -6.42
C VAL A 394 0.03 19.07 -7.93
N THR A 395 0.32 20.15 -8.64
CA THR A 395 0.12 20.28 -10.10
C THR A 395 0.91 19.24 -10.90
N LYS A 396 2.10 18.85 -10.42
CA LYS A 396 2.91 17.78 -11.05
C LYS A 396 2.44 16.37 -10.69
N LEU A 397 1.82 16.16 -9.54
CA LEU A 397 1.31 14.87 -9.08
C LEU A 397 -0.06 14.52 -9.66
N ILE A 398 -0.94 15.49 -9.87
CA ILE A 398 -2.31 15.27 -10.37
C ILE A 398 -2.38 14.56 -11.74
N PRO A 399 -1.53 14.84 -12.74
CA PRO A 399 -1.55 14.11 -14.00
C PRO A 399 -1.31 12.60 -13.86
N LEU A 400 -0.64 12.17 -12.81
CA LEU A 400 -0.39 10.76 -12.51
C LEU A 400 -1.61 10.09 -11.86
N TYR A 401 -2.41 10.85 -11.12
CA TYR A 401 -3.42 10.36 -10.19
C TYR A 401 -4.69 9.82 -10.86
N ALA A 402 -5.32 10.61 -11.72
CA ALA A 402 -6.69 10.35 -12.16
C ALA A 402 -6.85 9.12 -13.08
N ILE A 403 -5.82 8.69 -13.82
CA ILE A 403 -5.93 7.53 -14.72
C ILE A 403 -6.25 6.25 -13.93
N GLY A 404 -5.57 6.01 -12.82
CA GLY A 404 -5.80 4.85 -11.96
C GLY A 404 -7.24 4.83 -11.42
N VAL A 405 -7.70 5.96 -10.91
CA VAL A 405 -9.05 6.13 -10.36
C VAL A 405 -10.12 5.82 -11.40
N PHE A 406 -10.08 6.50 -12.55
CA PHE A 406 -11.12 6.31 -13.58
C PHE A 406 -11.07 4.94 -14.24
N LEU A 407 -9.89 4.31 -14.31
CA LEU A 407 -9.77 2.92 -14.75
C LEU A 407 -10.44 1.96 -13.75
N SER A 408 -10.24 2.18 -12.44
CA SER A 408 -10.89 1.38 -11.41
C SER A 408 -12.42 1.56 -11.43
N PHE A 409 -12.90 2.79 -11.58
CA PHE A 409 -14.34 3.09 -11.73
C PHE A 409 -14.94 2.40 -12.95
N THR A 410 -14.28 2.50 -14.10
CA THR A 410 -14.73 1.88 -15.35
C THR A 410 -14.86 0.37 -15.20
N LEU A 411 -13.82 -0.29 -14.65
CA LEU A 411 -13.83 -1.74 -14.46
C LEU A 411 -14.85 -2.18 -13.40
N SER A 412 -15.00 -1.44 -12.31
CA SER A 412 -15.99 -1.72 -11.27
C SER A 412 -17.41 -1.64 -11.85
N GLN A 413 -17.74 -0.56 -12.56
CA GLN A 413 -19.06 -0.35 -13.16
C GLN A 413 -19.34 -1.33 -14.29
N ALA A 414 -18.35 -1.64 -15.16
CA ALA A 414 -18.49 -2.68 -16.18
C ALA A 414 -18.74 -4.06 -15.54
N GLY A 415 -18.03 -4.39 -14.48
CA GLY A 415 -18.25 -5.62 -13.72
C GLY A 415 -19.65 -5.69 -13.11
N MET A 416 -20.12 -4.58 -12.53
CA MET A 416 -21.48 -4.50 -11.97
C MET A 416 -22.56 -4.59 -13.06
N ALA A 417 -22.36 -3.96 -14.23
CA ALA A 417 -23.28 -4.09 -15.36
C ALA A 417 -23.38 -5.56 -15.82
N HIS A 418 -22.23 -6.25 -15.93
CA HIS A 418 -22.20 -7.67 -16.28
C HIS A 418 -22.86 -8.55 -15.19
N ARG A 419 -22.66 -8.22 -13.90
CA ARG A 419 -23.33 -8.89 -12.78
C ARG A 419 -24.86 -8.81 -12.93
N TRP A 420 -25.40 -7.60 -13.14
CA TRP A 420 -26.84 -7.42 -13.30
C TRP A 420 -27.39 -8.11 -14.54
N TRP A 421 -26.63 -8.16 -15.63
CA TRP A 421 -26.99 -8.93 -16.81
C TRP A 421 -27.06 -10.44 -16.50
N LYS A 422 -26.11 -11.01 -15.75
CA LYS A 422 -26.18 -12.40 -15.26
C LYS A 422 -27.43 -12.60 -14.39
N THR A 423 -27.67 -11.68 -13.44
CA THR A 423 -28.83 -11.71 -12.53
C THR A 423 -30.16 -11.75 -13.30
N GLY A 424 -30.29 -10.99 -14.40
CA GLY A 424 -31.48 -10.98 -15.24
C GLY A 424 -31.79 -12.30 -15.98
N LYS A 425 -30.83 -13.22 -16.04
CA LYS A 425 -30.98 -14.55 -16.63
C LYS A 425 -31.38 -15.62 -15.63
N LEU A 426 -31.35 -15.33 -14.32
CA LEU A 426 -31.68 -16.28 -13.26
C LEU A 426 -33.19 -16.47 -13.16
N LYS A 427 -33.61 -17.71 -12.96
CA LYS A 427 -35.00 -18.06 -12.66
C LYS A 427 -35.34 -17.78 -11.19
N THR A 428 -36.59 -17.58 -10.88
CA THR A 428 -37.05 -17.39 -9.51
C THR A 428 -36.67 -18.57 -8.64
N GLY A 429 -35.91 -18.32 -7.55
CA GLY A 429 -35.40 -19.34 -6.63
C GLY A 429 -34.01 -19.90 -6.99
N GLU A 430 -33.41 -19.50 -8.11
CA GLU A 430 -32.04 -19.88 -8.48
C GLU A 430 -31.03 -18.95 -7.83
N GLU A 431 -29.97 -19.51 -7.23
CA GLU A 431 -28.88 -18.75 -6.63
C GLU A 431 -27.53 -19.26 -7.19
N ILE A 432 -26.64 -18.32 -7.54
CA ILE A 432 -25.27 -18.65 -7.94
C ILE A 432 -24.32 -18.05 -6.90
N VAL A 433 -23.56 -18.92 -6.24
CA VAL A 433 -22.53 -18.51 -5.27
C VAL A 433 -21.24 -18.20 -6.03
N GLU A 434 -20.80 -16.95 -6.00
CA GLU A 434 -19.49 -16.48 -6.45
C GLU A 434 -18.55 -16.31 -5.25
N ARG A 435 -17.24 -16.07 -5.49
CA ARG A 435 -16.26 -15.94 -4.40
C ARG A 435 -16.57 -14.81 -3.41
N GLY A 436 -17.02 -13.66 -3.90
CA GLY A 436 -17.26 -12.46 -3.09
C GLY A 436 -18.74 -12.21 -2.76
N SER A 437 -19.67 -12.92 -3.40
CA SER A 437 -21.11 -12.64 -3.26
C SER A 437 -21.99 -13.76 -3.78
N THR A 438 -23.30 -13.66 -3.52
CA THR A 438 -24.30 -14.58 -4.09
C THR A 438 -25.20 -13.79 -5.04
N LEU A 439 -25.38 -14.28 -6.27
CA LEU A 439 -26.34 -13.75 -7.21
C LEU A 439 -27.74 -14.31 -6.90
N ARG A 440 -28.72 -13.40 -6.86
CA ARG A 440 -30.14 -13.72 -6.66
C ARG A 440 -30.97 -12.98 -7.69
N PRO A 441 -32.11 -13.52 -8.15
CA PRO A 441 -33.02 -12.82 -9.04
C PRO A 441 -33.42 -11.45 -8.47
N ASP A 442 -33.33 -10.40 -9.29
CA ASP A 442 -33.72 -9.04 -8.90
C ASP A 442 -34.65 -8.45 -9.95
N LYS A 443 -35.80 -7.92 -9.53
CA LYS A 443 -36.80 -7.34 -10.44
C LYS A 443 -36.27 -6.09 -11.16
N ASN A 444 -35.34 -5.35 -10.54
CA ASN A 444 -34.79 -4.10 -11.05
C ASN A 444 -33.44 -4.30 -11.78
N TRP A 445 -33.08 -5.52 -12.15
CA TRP A 445 -31.80 -5.84 -12.77
C TRP A 445 -31.47 -4.99 -13.99
N LEU A 446 -32.49 -4.72 -14.85
CA LEU A 446 -32.33 -3.95 -16.09
C LEU A 446 -31.94 -2.49 -15.78
N PHE A 447 -32.65 -1.83 -14.86
CA PHE A 447 -32.33 -0.46 -14.45
C PHE A 447 -30.91 -0.39 -13.84
N LYS A 448 -30.59 -1.33 -12.98
CA LYS A 448 -29.27 -1.42 -12.34
C LYS A 448 -28.16 -1.67 -13.37
N MET A 449 -28.40 -2.52 -14.36
CA MET A 449 -27.48 -2.77 -15.46
C MET A 449 -27.26 -1.51 -16.30
N ILE A 450 -28.32 -0.78 -16.65
CA ILE A 450 -28.23 0.46 -17.45
C ILE A 450 -27.43 1.53 -16.69
N VAL A 451 -27.70 1.75 -15.41
CA VAL A 451 -26.98 2.74 -14.59
C VAL A 451 -25.47 2.43 -14.57
N ASN A 452 -25.09 1.17 -14.31
CA ASN A 452 -23.68 0.78 -14.27
C ASN A 452 -23.03 0.79 -15.66
N GLY A 453 -23.74 0.33 -16.69
CA GLY A 453 -23.24 0.35 -18.08
C GLY A 453 -23.01 1.78 -18.58
N PHE A 454 -23.96 2.68 -18.35
CA PHE A 454 -23.82 4.09 -18.69
C PHE A 454 -22.69 4.75 -17.89
N GLY A 455 -22.61 4.49 -16.59
CA GLY A 455 -21.52 4.97 -15.73
C GLY A 455 -20.15 4.50 -16.22
N SER A 456 -20.03 3.23 -16.61
CA SER A 456 -18.77 2.69 -17.16
C SER A 456 -18.34 3.40 -18.44
N ILE A 457 -19.30 3.72 -19.33
CA ILE A 457 -19.02 4.49 -20.55
C ILE A 457 -18.56 5.91 -20.19
N CYS A 458 -19.27 6.60 -19.29
CA CYS A 458 -18.89 7.94 -18.86
C CYS A 458 -17.48 7.97 -18.24
N THR A 459 -17.16 7.05 -17.34
CA THR A 459 -15.84 7.00 -16.70
C THR A 459 -14.73 6.59 -17.67
N ALA A 460 -15.02 5.72 -18.65
CA ALA A 460 -14.08 5.37 -19.73
C ALA A 460 -13.79 6.59 -20.64
N VAL A 461 -14.81 7.38 -20.97
CA VAL A 461 -14.63 8.63 -21.73
C VAL A 461 -13.77 9.60 -20.95
N VAL A 462 -14.05 9.84 -19.66
CA VAL A 462 -13.24 10.74 -18.82
C VAL A 462 -11.80 10.24 -18.72
N MET A 463 -11.59 8.94 -18.49
CA MET A 463 -10.25 8.33 -18.48
C MET A 463 -9.51 8.58 -19.80
N THR A 464 -10.17 8.40 -20.93
CA THR A 464 -9.60 8.61 -22.26
C THR A 464 -9.23 10.08 -22.48
N VAL A 465 -10.15 10.99 -22.11
CA VAL A 465 -9.91 12.44 -22.17
C VAL A 465 -8.70 12.80 -21.31
N PHE A 466 -8.63 12.28 -20.09
CA PHE A 466 -7.50 12.52 -19.18
C PHE A 466 -6.19 11.98 -19.76
N ALA A 467 -6.19 10.74 -20.26
CA ALA A 467 -5.01 10.12 -20.86
C ALA A 467 -4.46 10.93 -22.05
N ILE A 468 -5.35 11.46 -22.91
CA ILE A 468 -4.95 12.26 -24.07
C ILE A 468 -4.49 13.66 -23.64
N THR A 469 -5.26 14.35 -22.80
CA THR A 469 -5.03 15.77 -22.49
C THR A 469 -3.89 16.00 -21.51
N LYS A 470 -3.57 15.02 -20.66
CA LYS A 470 -2.51 15.05 -19.66
C LYS A 470 -1.31 14.17 -20.03
N PHE A 471 -1.29 13.61 -21.23
CA PHE A 471 -0.20 12.71 -21.66
C PHE A 471 1.18 13.36 -21.50
N THR A 472 1.35 14.54 -22.05
CA THR A 472 2.60 15.31 -21.98
C THR A 472 2.90 15.88 -20.59
N ASP A 473 1.86 16.05 -19.75
CA ASP A 473 1.99 16.56 -18.39
C ASP A 473 2.46 15.46 -17.40
N GLY A 474 2.69 14.21 -17.86
CA GLY A 474 3.20 13.10 -17.05
C GLY A 474 2.30 11.87 -16.95
N ALA A 475 1.07 11.91 -17.48
CA ALA A 475 0.14 10.79 -17.43
C ALA A 475 0.69 9.52 -18.12
N TYR A 476 1.62 9.65 -19.10
CA TYR A 476 2.31 8.54 -19.75
C TYR A 476 3.03 7.62 -18.76
N VAL A 477 3.51 8.15 -17.63
CA VAL A 477 4.21 7.35 -16.60
C VAL A 477 3.29 6.27 -16.05
N VAL A 478 2.04 6.64 -15.72
CA VAL A 478 1.06 5.68 -15.18
C VAL A 478 0.56 4.72 -16.27
N ILE A 479 0.40 5.20 -17.51
CA ILE A 479 0.00 4.35 -18.65
C ILE A 479 1.04 3.24 -18.88
N ILE A 480 2.33 3.51 -18.66
CA ILE A 480 3.41 2.51 -18.76
C ILE A 480 3.49 1.67 -17.49
N LEU A 481 3.35 2.29 -16.31
CA LEU A 481 3.49 1.63 -15.01
C LEU A 481 2.44 0.53 -14.81
N LEU A 482 1.18 0.78 -15.19
CA LEU A 482 0.09 -0.19 -14.97
C LEU A 482 0.32 -1.53 -15.67
N PRO A 483 0.66 -1.62 -16.98
CA PRO A 483 1.02 -2.89 -17.62
C PRO A 483 2.24 -3.57 -16.98
N VAL A 484 3.26 -2.79 -16.55
CA VAL A 484 4.43 -3.33 -15.86
C VAL A 484 4.05 -3.97 -14.54
N LEU A 485 3.20 -3.31 -13.73
CA LEU A 485 2.70 -3.87 -12.47
C LEU A 485 1.89 -5.15 -12.71
N VAL A 486 1.00 -5.16 -13.70
CA VAL A 486 0.21 -6.35 -14.07
C VAL A 486 1.15 -7.50 -14.48
N TYR A 487 2.17 -7.22 -15.28
CA TYR A 487 3.18 -8.21 -15.63
C TYR A 487 3.90 -8.76 -14.39
N CYS A 488 4.31 -7.89 -13.48
CA CYS A 488 4.93 -8.30 -12.20
C CYS A 488 3.99 -9.17 -11.36
N PHE A 489 2.69 -8.86 -11.31
CA PHE A 489 1.69 -9.66 -10.59
C PHE A 489 1.60 -11.08 -11.18
N TYR A 490 1.53 -11.21 -12.50
CA TYR A 490 1.52 -12.51 -13.15
C TYR A 490 2.84 -13.26 -12.98
N ALA A 491 3.99 -12.58 -12.98
CA ALA A 491 5.29 -13.21 -12.73
C ALA A 491 5.35 -13.80 -11.31
N ILE A 492 4.88 -13.05 -10.29
CA ILE A 492 4.78 -13.52 -8.90
C ILE A 492 3.81 -14.70 -8.80
N HIS A 493 2.63 -14.59 -9.43
CA HIS A 493 1.62 -15.67 -9.42
C HIS A 493 2.16 -16.95 -10.05
N ARG A 494 2.83 -16.85 -11.19
CA ARG A 494 3.48 -17.99 -11.85
C ARG A 494 4.54 -18.62 -10.96
N HIS A 495 5.33 -17.81 -10.26
CA HIS A 495 6.32 -18.32 -9.29
C HIS A 495 5.65 -19.13 -8.18
N TYR A 496 4.60 -18.58 -7.53
CA TYR A 496 3.89 -19.29 -6.47
C TYR A 496 3.19 -20.56 -6.95
N ARG A 497 2.60 -20.55 -8.15
CA ARG A 497 2.01 -21.77 -8.74
C ARG A 497 3.05 -22.85 -9.02
N ASN A 498 4.22 -22.46 -9.53
CA ASN A 498 5.31 -23.40 -9.75
C ASN A 498 5.82 -23.95 -8.41
N LEU A 499 6.01 -23.09 -7.41
CA LEU A 499 6.41 -23.51 -6.07
C LEU A 499 5.40 -24.49 -5.46
N ALA A 500 4.10 -24.18 -5.56
CA ALA A 500 3.04 -25.05 -5.06
C ALA A 500 3.05 -26.44 -5.74
N LYS A 501 3.29 -26.52 -7.06
CA LYS A 501 3.42 -27.79 -7.78
C LYS A 501 4.60 -28.62 -7.28
N HIS A 502 5.75 -27.99 -7.03
CA HIS A 502 6.94 -28.66 -6.53
C HIS A 502 6.81 -29.12 -5.06
N LEU A 503 5.98 -28.43 -4.27
CA LEU A 503 5.73 -28.73 -2.86
C LEU A 503 4.48 -29.60 -2.64
N SER A 504 3.75 -29.96 -3.71
CA SER A 504 2.55 -30.78 -3.59
C SER A 504 2.91 -32.20 -3.14
N MET A 505 2.19 -32.67 -2.12
CA MET A 505 2.30 -34.05 -1.64
C MET A 505 1.55 -35.05 -2.52
N GLU A 506 0.69 -34.60 -3.45
CA GLU A 506 -0.12 -35.47 -4.31
C GLU A 506 0.73 -36.34 -5.27
N THR A 507 1.90 -35.84 -5.66
CA THR A 507 2.87 -36.53 -6.52
C THR A 507 4.11 -37.01 -5.76
N PHE A 508 4.07 -36.91 -4.42
CA PHE A 508 5.23 -37.24 -3.59
C PHE A 508 5.42 -38.74 -3.53
N VAL A 509 6.48 -39.21 -4.15
CA VAL A 509 6.99 -40.57 -3.93
C VAL A 509 7.93 -40.46 -2.73
N SER A 510 7.64 -41.23 -1.66
CA SER A 510 8.49 -41.28 -0.48
C SER A 510 9.93 -41.57 -0.89
N ALA A 511 10.85 -40.66 -0.57
CA ALA A 511 12.26 -40.95 -0.72
C ALA A 511 12.61 -42.20 0.10
N GLY A 512 13.40 -43.10 -0.48
CA GLY A 512 13.87 -44.28 0.23
C GLY A 512 14.60 -43.92 1.53
N ARG A 513 14.85 -44.91 2.39
CA ARG A 513 15.68 -44.66 3.59
C ARG A 513 17.02 -44.10 3.18
N ILE A 514 17.50 -43.11 3.96
CA ILE A 514 18.86 -42.58 3.81
C ILE A 514 19.83 -43.76 3.88
N SER A 515 20.63 -43.95 2.82
CA SER A 515 21.56 -45.04 2.69
C SER A 515 22.90 -44.73 3.36
N ARG A 516 23.39 -43.50 3.22
CA ARG A 516 24.63 -43.05 3.82
C ARG A 516 24.50 -41.58 4.22
N HIS A 517 25.02 -41.24 5.39
CA HIS A 517 25.08 -39.87 5.88
C HIS A 517 26.54 -39.48 6.08
N ARG A 518 27.08 -38.67 5.18
CA ARG A 518 28.44 -38.14 5.28
C ARG A 518 28.43 -36.77 5.96
N VAL A 519 29.29 -36.60 6.95
CA VAL A 519 29.45 -35.34 7.65
C VAL A 519 30.81 -34.72 7.35
N ILE A 520 30.82 -33.49 6.84
CA ILE A 520 32.03 -32.72 6.57
C ILE A 520 32.14 -31.62 7.62
N LEU A 521 33.25 -31.56 8.30
CA LEU A 521 33.54 -30.57 9.34
C LEU A 521 34.68 -29.66 8.86
N PRO A 522 34.41 -28.49 8.23
CA PRO A 522 35.44 -27.52 7.90
C PRO A 522 36.04 -26.94 9.19
N ILE A 523 37.36 -26.99 9.30
CA ILE A 523 38.09 -26.48 10.49
C ILE A 523 39.12 -25.45 10.05
N GLY A 524 39.09 -24.26 10.68
CA GLY A 524 40.14 -23.23 10.57
C GLY A 524 41.22 -23.36 11.66
N GLY A 525 40.96 -24.22 12.66
CA GLY A 525 41.88 -24.46 13.78
C GLY A 525 41.29 -25.48 14.76
N VAL A 526 42.13 -25.99 15.68
CA VAL A 526 41.70 -26.92 16.73
C VAL A 526 41.56 -26.15 18.05
N HIS A 527 40.31 -25.90 18.45
CA HIS A 527 39.92 -25.16 19.64
C HIS A 527 38.57 -25.69 20.18
N ARG A 528 38.15 -25.21 21.35
CA ARG A 528 36.91 -25.68 22.03
C ARG A 528 35.69 -25.67 21.14
N GLY A 529 35.51 -24.64 20.30
CA GLY A 529 34.39 -24.55 19.34
C GLY A 529 34.44 -25.66 18.27
N THR A 530 35.62 -25.97 17.74
CA THR A 530 35.84 -27.08 16.81
C THR A 530 35.49 -28.43 17.44
N LEU A 531 35.93 -28.64 18.70
CA LEU A 531 35.64 -29.87 19.44
C LEU A 531 34.12 -29.99 19.76
N ALA A 532 33.48 -28.88 20.09
CA ALA A 532 32.02 -28.87 20.27
C ALA A 532 31.29 -29.26 18.98
N ALA A 533 31.71 -28.73 17.82
CA ALA A 533 31.16 -29.08 16.51
C ALA A 533 31.44 -30.53 16.13
N LEU A 534 32.66 -31.06 16.45
CA LEU A 534 32.99 -32.47 16.26
C LEU A 534 32.09 -33.38 17.10
N ARG A 535 31.89 -33.02 18.38
CA ARG A 535 30.99 -33.76 19.28
C ARG A 535 29.56 -33.82 18.75
N TYR A 536 29.07 -32.72 18.23
CA TYR A 536 27.75 -32.69 17.56
C TYR A 536 27.76 -33.52 16.29
N ALA A 537 28.77 -33.39 15.43
CA ALA A 537 28.89 -34.16 14.20
C ALA A 537 28.82 -35.69 14.46
N LYS A 538 29.45 -36.18 15.55
CA LYS A 538 29.40 -37.59 15.98
C LYS A 538 27.98 -38.09 16.36
N THR A 539 27.06 -37.20 16.68
CA THR A 539 25.66 -37.56 16.92
C THR A 539 24.87 -37.75 15.63
N LEU A 540 25.39 -37.27 14.50
CA LEU A 540 24.71 -37.31 13.20
C LEU A 540 25.12 -38.55 12.39
N SER A 541 26.39 -38.95 12.41
CA SER A 541 26.94 -40.04 11.61
C SER A 541 28.28 -40.50 12.14
N ASP A 542 28.64 -41.73 11.80
CA ASP A 542 29.99 -42.28 12.01
C ASP A 542 30.93 -41.96 10.83
N ASP A 543 30.40 -41.55 9.67
CA ASP A 543 31.19 -41.16 8.48
C ASP A 543 31.46 -39.67 8.51
N ILE A 544 32.41 -39.26 9.34
CA ILE A 544 32.82 -37.88 9.53
C ILE A 544 34.19 -37.64 8.94
N THR A 545 34.33 -36.53 8.22
CA THR A 545 35.63 -36.04 7.72
C THR A 545 35.80 -34.58 8.10
N ALA A 546 36.82 -34.32 8.93
CA ALA A 546 37.26 -32.94 9.15
C ALA A 546 38.10 -32.49 7.94
N VAL A 547 37.91 -31.23 7.53
CA VAL A 547 38.60 -30.67 6.35
C VAL A 547 39.27 -29.37 6.74
N HIS A 548 40.55 -29.28 6.54
CA HIS A 548 41.34 -28.05 6.72
C HIS A 548 41.91 -27.58 5.39
N VAL A 549 41.75 -26.28 5.10
CA VAL A 549 42.36 -25.64 3.93
C VAL A 549 43.69 -25.04 4.34
N SER A 550 44.78 -25.61 3.83
CA SER A 550 46.14 -25.19 4.13
C SER A 550 46.52 -23.93 3.34
N ILE A 551 46.66 -22.82 4.05
CA ILE A 551 47.12 -21.54 3.49
C ILE A 551 48.59 -21.29 3.94
N ASP A 552 48.92 -21.75 5.13
CA ASP A 552 50.27 -21.69 5.74
C ASP A 552 50.69 -23.06 6.24
N GLU A 553 51.85 -23.55 5.79
CA GLU A 553 52.34 -24.88 6.16
C GLU A 553 52.66 -25.03 7.67
N GLU A 554 53.15 -23.95 8.29
CA GLU A 554 53.51 -24.00 9.72
C GLU A 554 52.26 -24.09 10.61
N GLU A 555 51.23 -23.33 10.25
CA GLU A 555 49.93 -23.38 10.92
C GLU A 555 49.23 -24.74 10.70
N THR A 556 49.30 -25.26 9.51
CA THR A 556 48.76 -26.57 9.16
C THR A 556 49.38 -27.69 9.95
N ARG A 557 50.73 -27.69 10.15
CA ARG A 557 51.41 -28.68 10.98
C ARG A 557 50.97 -28.60 12.46
N LYS A 558 50.77 -27.40 12.98
CA LYS A 558 50.23 -27.20 14.36
C LYS A 558 48.79 -27.74 14.48
N ILE A 559 47.98 -27.57 13.46
CA ILE A 559 46.60 -28.09 13.42
C ILE A 559 46.60 -29.61 13.36
N GLN A 560 47.44 -30.21 12.51
CA GLN A 560 47.59 -31.64 12.40
C GLN A 560 48.01 -32.28 13.73
N GLN A 561 49.05 -31.75 14.39
CA GLN A 561 49.54 -32.26 15.69
C GLN A 561 48.44 -32.18 16.78
N LYS A 562 47.70 -31.06 16.82
CA LYS A 562 46.57 -30.92 17.76
C LYS A 562 45.42 -31.86 17.41
N TRP A 563 45.15 -32.12 16.12
CA TRP A 563 44.11 -33.03 15.70
C TRP A 563 44.40 -34.48 16.04
N GLU A 564 45.66 -34.91 15.94
CA GLU A 564 46.09 -36.25 16.38
C GLU A 564 45.77 -36.47 17.86
N THR A 565 45.85 -35.42 18.67
CA THR A 565 45.58 -35.50 20.12
C THR A 565 44.07 -35.39 20.42
N TRP A 566 43.36 -34.46 19.74
CA TRP A 566 42.01 -34.04 20.11
C TRP A 566 40.91 -34.43 19.11
N GLY A 567 41.26 -34.94 17.93
CA GLY A 567 40.32 -35.31 16.88
C GLY A 567 39.55 -36.62 17.10
N ASP A 568 39.88 -37.33 18.20
CA ASP A 568 39.19 -38.52 18.65
C ASP A 568 38.98 -39.54 17.52
N GLY A 569 40.04 -39.85 16.78
CA GLY A 569 40.07 -40.82 15.67
C GLY A 569 39.35 -40.36 14.38
N THR A 570 38.85 -39.14 14.35
CA THR A 570 38.16 -38.63 13.16
C THR A 570 39.16 -38.26 12.06
N ARG A 571 38.91 -38.67 10.82
CA ARG A 571 39.72 -38.41 9.64
C ARG A 571 39.86 -36.87 9.42
N LEU A 572 41.11 -36.42 9.20
CA LEU A 572 41.43 -35.07 8.78
C LEU A 572 41.94 -35.08 7.33
N VAL A 573 41.29 -34.32 6.46
CA VAL A 573 41.73 -34.06 5.09
C VAL A 573 42.30 -32.64 5.04
N ILE A 574 43.50 -32.51 4.50
CA ILE A 574 44.17 -31.22 4.30
C ILE A 574 44.08 -30.90 2.79
N LEU A 575 43.48 -29.77 2.46
CA LEU A 575 43.38 -29.24 1.10
C LEU A 575 44.43 -28.16 0.89
N GLU A 576 45.37 -28.38 0.03
CA GLU A 576 46.38 -27.37 -0.28
C GLU A 576 45.81 -26.20 -1.07
N SER A 577 46.06 -24.97 -0.64
CA SER A 577 45.63 -23.75 -1.31
C SER A 577 46.81 -22.80 -1.57
N PRO A 578 47.60 -23.04 -2.61
CA PRO A 578 48.78 -22.23 -2.92
C PRO A 578 48.41 -20.76 -3.26
N TYR A 579 47.16 -20.52 -3.64
CA TYR A 579 46.64 -19.17 -3.93
C TYR A 579 45.96 -18.49 -2.71
N ARG A 580 46.00 -19.10 -1.53
CA ARG A 580 45.43 -18.57 -0.28
C ARG A 580 43.90 -18.34 -0.37
N LEU A 581 43.20 -19.15 -1.13
CA LEU A 581 41.75 -19.17 -1.21
C LEU A 581 41.21 -20.22 -0.24
N PHE A 582 40.18 -19.88 0.52
CA PHE A 582 39.58 -20.80 1.48
C PHE A 582 38.39 -21.57 0.89
N LEU A 583 37.52 -20.85 0.21
CA LEU A 583 36.21 -21.38 -0.19
C LEU A 583 36.32 -22.31 -1.40
N GLU A 584 37.08 -21.96 -2.42
CA GLU A 584 37.15 -22.66 -3.69
C GLU A 584 37.71 -24.10 -3.56
N PRO A 585 38.82 -24.36 -2.83
CA PRO A 585 39.28 -25.74 -2.62
C PRO A 585 38.28 -26.58 -1.85
N LEU A 586 37.59 -26.00 -0.85
CA LEU A 586 36.56 -26.69 -0.10
C LEU A 586 35.33 -27.02 -0.96
N LEU A 587 34.89 -26.09 -1.80
CA LEU A 587 33.80 -26.31 -2.73
C LEU A 587 34.14 -27.43 -3.71
N LYS A 588 35.34 -27.41 -4.30
CA LYS A 588 35.82 -28.44 -5.22
C LYS A 588 35.86 -29.80 -4.57
N TYR A 589 36.36 -29.89 -3.35
CA TYR A 589 36.39 -31.13 -2.59
C TYR A 589 34.99 -31.69 -2.32
N ILE A 590 34.03 -30.82 -1.99
CA ILE A 590 32.64 -31.21 -1.79
C ILE A 590 31.99 -31.63 -3.11
N ASP A 591 32.33 -30.98 -4.23
CA ASP A 591 31.88 -31.39 -5.56
C ASP A 591 32.38 -32.80 -5.94
N GLU A 592 33.65 -33.10 -5.66
CA GLU A 592 34.22 -34.46 -5.88
C GLU A 592 33.51 -35.53 -5.04
N ILE A 593 33.10 -35.19 -3.80
CA ILE A 593 32.31 -36.07 -2.95
C ILE A 593 30.89 -36.21 -3.48
N ASP A 594 30.28 -35.12 -3.97
CA ASP A 594 28.91 -35.10 -4.51
C ASP A 594 28.81 -35.92 -5.80
N GLU A 595 29.83 -35.89 -6.66
CA GLU A 595 29.91 -36.73 -7.88
C GLU A 595 29.92 -38.25 -7.57
N THR A 596 30.44 -38.65 -6.40
CA THR A 596 30.47 -40.03 -5.94
C THR A 596 29.22 -40.45 -5.17
N ARG A 597 28.27 -39.55 -4.99
CA ARG A 597 27.05 -39.76 -4.19
C ARG A 597 26.10 -40.74 -4.88
N GLN A 598 25.51 -41.63 -4.10
CA GLN A 598 24.41 -42.48 -4.54
C GLN A 598 23.05 -41.87 -4.25
N ALA A 599 22.00 -42.31 -4.93
CA ALA A 599 20.64 -41.92 -4.64
C ALA A 599 20.32 -42.23 -3.15
N ASN A 600 19.81 -41.26 -2.41
CA ASN A 600 19.53 -41.26 -0.97
C ASN A 600 20.73 -41.10 -0.03
N ASP A 601 21.91 -40.72 -0.51
CA ASP A 601 23.00 -40.25 0.36
C ASP A 601 22.79 -38.78 0.72
N ILE A 602 23.05 -38.40 1.98
CA ILE A 602 22.99 -37.01 2.45
C ILE A 602 24.41 -36.57 2.84
N ILE A 603 24.76 -35.37 2.44
CA ILE A 603 25.98 -34.68 2.88
C ILE A 603 25.59 -33.58 3.85
N THR A 604 26.13 -33.58 5.07
CA THR A 604 25.93 -32.51 6.05
C THR A 604 27.25 -31.81 6.30
N ILE A 605 27.27 -30.50 6.13
CA ILE A 605 28.41 -29.65 6.47
C ILE A 605 28.16 -29.06 7.85
N VAL A 606 28.97 -29.41 8.83
CA VAL A 606 28.89 -28.90 10.21
C VAL A 606 29.92 -27.82 10.40
N VAL A 607 29.46 -26.57 10.56
CA VAL A 607 30.33 -25.38 10.64
C VAL A 607 30.42 -24.90 12.10
N PRO A 608 31.60 -24.88 12.73
CA PRO A 608 31.76 -24.22 14.01
C PRO A 608 31.62 -22.71 13.85
N GLU A 609 30.78 -22.08 14.66
CA GLU A 609 30.49 -20.64 14.60
C GLU A 609 30.79 -19.99 15.96
N PHE A 610 31.62 -18.96 15.97
CA PHE A 610 31.88 -18.18 17.19
C PHE A 610 30.82 -17.13 17.38
N VAL A 611 30.18 -17.12 18.53
CA VAL A 611 29.15 -16.15 18.88
C VAL A 611 29.65 -15.31 20.05
N PRO A 612 30.12 -14.08 19.78
CA PRO A 612 30.54 -13.16 20.84
C PRO A 612 29.32 -12.59 21.57
N ARG A 613 29.51 -12.20 22.83
CA ARG A 613 28.47 -11.67 23.71
C ARG A 613 27.85 -10.34 23.20
N HIS A 614 28.61 -9.55 22.46
CA HIS A 614 28.17 -8.25 21.93
C HIS A 614 28.04 -8.29 20.42
N LEU A 615 26.89 -7.79 19.92
CA LEU A 615 26.54 -7.78 18.47
C LEU A 615 27.60 -7.08 17.60
N MET A 616 28.22 -6.00 18.10
CA MET A 616 29.29 -5.27 17.40
C MET A 616 30.61 -6.06 17.30
N ALA A 617 30.88 -6.92 18.25
CA ALA A 617 32.07 -7.78 18.21
C ALA A 617 31.96 -8.87 17.13
N ASN A 618 30.76 -9.21 16.71
CA ASN A 618 30.52 -10.16 15.62
C ASN A 618 31.06 -9.67 14.26
N ALA A 619 31.17 -8.35 14.05
CA ALA A 619 31.76 -7.77 12.84
C ALA A 619 33.29 -7.98 12.75
N LEU A 620 33.96 -8.32 13.85
CA LEU A 620 35.41 -8.57 13.94
C LEU A 620 35.78 -10.03 13.65
N HIS A 621 34.78 -10.93 13.57
CA HIS A 621 35.03 -12.35 13.30
C HIS A 621 34.76 -12.67 11.84
N THR A 622 35.57 -13.55 11.26
CA THR A 622 35.40 -14.09 9.92
C THR A 622 34.05 -14.78 9.82
N GLN A 623 33.17 -14.28 8.94
CA GLN A 623 31.81 -14.81 8.75
C GLN A 623 31.79 -16.06 7.84
N THR A 624 32.75 -16.96 7.99
CA THR A 624 32.93 -18.18 7.17
C THR A 624 31.66 -19.03 7.13
N ALA A 625 30.91 -19.10 8.23
CA ALA A 625 29.62 -19.80 8.27
C ALA A 625 28.58 -19.18 7.34
N VAL A 626 28.56 -17.84 7.21
CA VAL A 626 27.65 -17.11 6.31
C VAL A 626 28.06 -17.32 4.86
N GLU A 627 29.35 -17.26 4.56
CA GLU A 627 29.89 -17.49 3.22
C GLU A 627 29.59 -18.92 2.74
N LEU A 628 29.81 -19.92 3.58
CA LEU A 628 29.48 -21.30 3.27
C LEU A 628 27.98 -21.50 3.06
N ARG A 629 27.11 -20.92 3.91
CA ARG A 629 25.66 -20.98 3.71
C ARG A 629 25.24 -20.36 2.38
N MET A 630 25.83 -19.25 1.96
CA MET A 630 25.54 -18.64 0.67
C MET A 630 26.02 -19.50 -0.50
N ALA A 631 27.21 -20.06 -0.40
CA ALA A 631 27.79 -20.90 -1.45
C ALA A 631 26.98 -22.17 -1.72
N PHE A 632 26.47 -22.82 -0.66
CA PHE A 632 25.70 -24.06 -0.79
C PHE A 632 24.18 -23.89 -0.87
N ARG A 633 23.67 -22.66 -0.76
CA ARG A 633 22.22 -22.38 -0.72
C ARG A 633 21.43 -22.95 -1.91
N PHE A 634 22.06 -23.06 -3.07
CA PHE A 634 21.42 -23.50 -4.31
C PHE A 634 21.76 -24.95 -4.69
N ARG A 635 22.50 -25.69 -3.82
CA ARG A 635 22.84 -27.08 -4.05
C ARG A 635 21.79 -28.00 -3.43
N LYS A 636 21.41 -29.03 -4.17
CA LYS A 636 20.45 -30.02 -3.71
C LYS A 636 21.12 -31.04 -2.76
N ASP A 637 20.37 -31.49 -1.77
CA ASP A 637 20.72 -32.58 -0.87
C ASP A 637 22.01 -32.36 -0.05
N ILE A 638 22.48 -31.11 0.08
CA ILE A 638 23.52 -30.69 1.01
C ILE A 638 22.87 -29.93 2.16
N VAL A 639 23.05 -30.42 3.38
CA VAL A 639 22.56 -29.79 4.61
C VAL A 639 23.71 -29.03 5.26
N ILE A 640 23.47 -27.80 5.71
CA ILE A 640 24.44 -27.01 6.47
C ILE A 640 23.91 -26.77 7.87
N THR A 641 24.69 -27.16 8.85
CA THR A 641 24.40 -26.98 10.27
C THR A 641 25.49 -26.15 10.92
N SER A 642 25.13 -25.03 11.57
CA SER A 642 26.06 -24.26 12.39
C SER A 642 25.98 -24.73 13.83
N VAL A 643 27.15 -24.89 14.45
CA VAL A 643 27.26 -25.19 15.87
C VAL A 643 27.84 -23.96 16.57
N PRO A 644 26.96 -23.16 17.24
CA PRO A 644 27.41 -21.93 17.89
C PRO A 644 28.20 -22.26 19.15
N TYR A 645 29.35 -21.63 19.29
CA TYR A 645 30.15 -21.64 20.49
C TYR A 645 30.23 -20.22 21.07
N GLN A 646 29.63 -20.03 22.25
CA GLN A 646 29.63 -18.73 22.90
C GLN A 646 31.00 -18.48 23.51
N VAL A 647 31.55 -17.30 23.23
CA VAL A 647 32.81 -16.81 23.81
C VAL A 647 32.41 -15.73 24.80
N ASP A 648 32.67 -16.01 26.11
CA ASP A 648 32.41 -15.08 27.22
C ASP A 648 33.41 -13.92 27.24
#